data_70d982e91037329429b276bb69e5ff93
#
_entry.id   70d982e91037329429b276bb69e5ff93
#
_cell.length_a   1.000
_cell.length_b   1.000
_cell.length_c   1.000
_cell.angle_alpha   90.00
_cell.angle_beta   90.00
_cell.angle_gamma   90.00
#
_symmetry.space_group_name_H-M   'P 1'
#
loop_
_entity.id
_entity.type
_entity.pdbx_description
1 polymer ?
#
loop_
_entity_poly.entity_id
_entity_poly.type
_entity_poly.pdbx_seq_one_letter_code
_entity_poly.pdbx_strand_id
1 'polypeptide(L)'
;MLGGVETRSVSPVFVGRADELAILVDSLTRAGSQEPQALVIGGEAGVGKTRLTEEFLSEAARRGAVVAVGGCVEIGAEGLPFAPFSTALRSLLRRLPEELAAAAAGQEDELARILPELGDTPRGPHDEESTARLFELTARMLERLAAERTIVLVLEDLHWADTSTRHLLAYLFRTLGNGRLVVVATYRADDIHRRHPLRPLLAELDRLRTVQRIELPRFNRAEVRRQLAGILASRPDEAFVDSVFDRSDGNAFFVEELVASRENGCRTGLTESLRDLLLVRVEVLPESAQRVVRIVAEGGSTVEYPLLRAVTGLGEDELIEALRAAVGANILLPTSDGDGYRFRHSLVREAVSDDLLPGERARVNRRFAEAMEADETLVRAGERVIRLASYWYYANDAVKALPAVLAASVTARRRHAYSEQLSLLERAIDLWESVPAETREGLRPADYTDVYPPCGCDPENTGLQRLDLLAEASVAARYGGERERALKLTKTALRMLEEEDDPLRAAWFWTERSRLIAGLARGDGWAEIARAQELVRGLPPSQVHAEVLVRAAGWGMLHNPGPDNLAAAERAVEYARMVGAEDIELNARITVASLCVDSGDSETGLAELHAVKDRAAELGLTALAGRAHINLTSQLESLGRSAEAVEVAKRGTELVGKSRLLDSEAWVRGNMAESLYSLGRWDEAAEEARETLRVGQSAAPRASAAARLSYLALARGELSEAAAQLATAHGYFGTHVAQPQHRLPLYRLEIGVAAGEGRIAEARNHVTAAIAHGFALGQHRYAWPLLLAGATAEADARGLPTAESGREAALKALRDAARTLATPASVWAAHAEYVRAELLRAEGEDTAADWTAVVAMIRPLARPYLLARAVHRLGEALLVAGCDRETACDLLREAHATAERLGSRRLCEDLALLARRARVPLAAADPHGTPPTPEVDPVEALGLTSRERDVLRLVAAGSTNRRIAEELFISPKTASVHVSNILAKLGVAGRGEAAALAHRLRLFGPAAGLGTEAGPEVARQGV
;
A
#
# COMPACT_ATOMS: atom_id res chain seq x y z
N MET A 1 -30.33 -5.89 -66.19
CA MET A 1 -29.44 -4.97 -65.45
C MET A 1 -30.25 -4.28 -64.31
N LEU A 2 -30.28 -4.86 -63.19
CA LEU A 2 -30.68 -4.19 -61.95
C LEU A 2 -29.56 -4.49 -60.95
N GLY A 3 -28.63 -3.54 -60.85
CA GLY A 3 -27.60 -3.61 -59.82
C GLY A 3 -28.26 -3.44 -58.49
N GLY A 4 -28.39 -4.52 -57.72
CA GLY A 4 -28.71 -4.47 -56.29
C GLY A 4 -27.62 -3.71 -55.61
N VAL A 5 -27.95 -2.56 -55.06
CA VAL A 5 -27.13 -1.87 -54.08
C VAL A 5 -27.06 -2.83 -52.87
N GLU A 6 -25.92 -3.47 -52.64
CA GLU A 6 -25.65 -4.19 -51.40
C GLU A 6 -25.74 -3.17 -50.28
N THR A 7 -26.88 -3.10 -49.62
CA THR A 7 -27.08 -2.31 -48.43
C THR A 7 -26.27 -2.97 -47.30
N ARG A 8 -25.30 -2.22 -46.78
CA ARG A 8 -24.47 -2.67 -45.66
C ARG A 8 -25.25 -2.43 -44.37
N SER A 9 -25.52 -3.45 -43.64
CA SER A 9 -26.21 -3.34 -42.33
C SER A 9 -25.39 -2.58 -41.26
N VAL A 10 -24.18 -2.16 -41.57
CA VAL A 10 -23.25 -1.48 -40.70
C VAL A 10 -22.70 -0.25 -41.37
N SER A 11 -22.61 0.86 -40.64
CA SER A 11 -22.03 2.09 -41.18
C SER A 11 -20.56 1.92 -41.54
N PRO A 12 -20.17 2.12 -42.78
CA PRO A 12 -18.77 2.12 -43.19
C PRO A 12 -18.05 3.40 -42.78
N VAL A 13 -18.77 4.42 -42.31
CA VAL A 13 -18.25 5.74 -41.98
C VAL A 13 -18.16 5.89 -40.46
N PHE A 14 -17.02 6.36 -39.98
CA PHE A 14 -16.86 6.79 -38.58
C PHE A 14 -17.61 8.12 -38.41
N VAL A 15 -18.58 8.12 -37.49
CA VAL A 15 -19.49 9.25 -37.29
C VAL A 15 -19.33 9.80 -35.86
N GLY A 16 -19.28 11.13 -35.79
CA GLY A 16 -19.08 11.80 -34.50
C GLY A 16 -17.72 11.48 -33.86
N ARG A 17 -17.61 11.70 -32.58
CA ARG A 17 -16.42 11.30 -31.80
C ARG A 17 -15.10 11.94 -32.20
N ALA A 18 -15.13 13.06 -32.92
CA ALA A 18 -13.90 13.72 -33.37
C ALA A 18 -13.11 14.27 -32.16
N ASP A 19 -13.79 14.79 -31.16
CA ASP A 19 -13.18 15.34 -29.97
C ASP A 19 -12.59 14.22 -29.07
N GLU A 20 -13.32 13.12 -28.91
CA GLU A 20 -12.85 11.96 -28.15
C GLU A 20 -11.66 11.29 -28.83
N LEU A 21 -11.71 11.15 -30.16
CA LEU A 21 -10.57 10.63 -30.93
C LEU A 21 -9.36 11.57 -30.86
N ALA A 22 -9.58 12.88 -30.86
CA ALA A 22 -8.51 13.86 -30.70
C ALA A 22 -7.81 13.73 -29.33
N ILE A 23 -8.57 13.50 -28.26
CA ILE A 23 -8.02 13.23 -26.92
C ILE A 23 -7.11 11.99 -26.94
N LEU A 24 -7.57 10.90 -27.55
CA LEU A 24 -6.79 9.66 -27.66
C LEU A 24 -5.51 9.86 -28.48
N VAL A 25 -5.58 10.61 -29.57
CA VAL A 25 -4.45 10.93 -30.45
C VAL A 25 -3.45 11.89 -29.77
N ASP A 26 -3.93 12.84 -28.97
CA ASP A 26 -3.07 13.69 -28.14
C ASP A 26 -2.32 12.85 -27.11
N SER A 27 -3.01 11.95 -26.42
CA SER A 27 -2.41 11.01 -25.48
C SER A 27 -1.34 10.13 -26.13
N LEU A 28 -1.56 9.68 -27.36
CA LEU A 28 -0.55 8.95 -28.15
C LEU A 28 0.69 9.82 -28.42
N THR A 29 0.49 11.09 -28.71
CA THR A 29 1.58 12.04 -28.97
C THR A 29 2.40 12.31 -27.71
N ARG A 30 1.74 12.51 -26.57
CA ARG A 30 2.38 12.68 -25.25
C ARG A 30 3.16 11.42 -24.85
N ALA A 31 2.58 10.25 -25.04
CA ALA A 31 3.27 8.98 -24.79
C ALA A 31 4.54 8.86 -25.66
N GLY A 32 4.51 9.31 -26.91
CA GLY A 32 5.69 9.41 -27.79
C GLY A 32 6.84 10.24 -27.20
N SER A 33 6.54 11.17 -26.27
CA SER A 33 7.48 11.99 -25.52
C SER A 33 7.87 11.40 -24.17
N GLN A 34 7.66 10.10 -23.94
CA GLN A 34 7.94 9.37 -22.71
C GLN A 34 7.04 9.75 -21.51
N GLU A 35 5.87 10.30 -21.76
CA GLU A 35 4.84 10.54 -20.74
C GLU A 35 3.76 9.45 -20.85
N PRO A 36 3.81 8.36 -20.05
CA PRO A 36 2.80 7.31 -20.11
C PRO A 36 1.39 7.85 -19.90
N GLN A 37 0.42 7.33 -20.65
CA GLN A 37 -0.96 7.79 -20.61
C GLN A 37 -1.91 6.68 -20.18
N ALA A 38 -2.81 7.00 -19.26
CA ALA A 38 -3.85 6.12 -18.76
C ALA A 38 -5.23 6.72 -19.05
N LEU A 39 -6.05 5.99 -19.80
CA LEU A 39 -7.37 6.46 -20.22
C LEU A 39 -8.46 5.43 -19.89
N VAL A 40 -9.62 5.93 -19.51
CA VAL A 40 -10.80 5.09 -19.27
C VAL A 40 -11.97 5.63 -20.07
N ILE A 41 -12.54 4.79 -20.95
CA ILE A 41 -13.66 5.14 -21.83
C ILE A 41 -14.93 4.51 -21.29
N GLY A 42 -15.83 5.35 -20.79
CA GLY A 42 -17.17 4.98 -20.32
C GLY A 42 -18.25 5.26 -21.38
N GLY A 43 -19.39 4.63 -21.22
CA GLY A 43 -20.58 4.89 -22.01
C GLY A 43 -21.51 3.68 -22.06
N GLU A 44 -22.75 3.89 -22.49
CA GLU A 44 -23.76 2.83 -22.56
C GLU A 44 -23.36 1.69 -23.52
N ALA A 45 -24.01 0.53 -23.35
CA ALA A 45 -23.87 -0.56 -24.30
C ALA A 45 -24.32 -0.10 -25.70
N GLY A 46 -23.54 -0.43 -26.74
CA GLY A 46 -23.86 -0.06 -28.12
C GLY A 46 -23.60 1.40 -28.53
N VAL A 47 -23.09 2.26 -27.62
CA VAL A 47 -22.84 3.70 -27.90
C VAL A 47 -21.65 3.95 -28.86
N GLY A 48 -20.85 2.93 -29.15
CA GLY A 48 -19.73 2.99 -30.10
C GLY A 48 -18.33 3.01 -29.51
N LYS A 49 -18.13 2.52 -28.25
CA LYS A 49 -16.81 2.44 -27.60
C LYS A 49 -15.80 1.64 -28.42
N THR A 50 -16.16 0.42 -28.82
CA THR A 50 -15.30 -0.46 -29.63
C THR A 50 -14.96 0.19 -30.97
N ARG A 51 -15.90 0.89 -31.63
CA ARG A 51 -15.64 1.59 -32.90
C ARG A 51 -14.63 2.74 -32.72
N LEU A 52 -14.72 3.49 -31.61
CA LEU A 52 -13.76 4.53 -31.27
C LEU A 52 -12.37 3.95 -31.01
N THR A 53 -12.29 2.85 -30.26
CA THR A 53 -11.00 2.17 -30.00
C THR A 53 -10.40 1.57 -31.26
N GLU A 54 -11.17 0.97 -32.16
CA GLU A 54 -10.70 0.46 -33.46
C GLU A 54 -10.12 1.58 -34.35
N GLU A 55 -10.79 2.75 -34.42
CA GLU A 55 -10.31 3.89 -35.17
C GLU A 55 -9.02 4.46 -34.58
N PHE A 56 -8.96 4.57 -33.23
CA PHE A 56 -7.74 4.97 -32.51
C PHE A 56 -6.58 4.00 -32.76
N LEU A 57 -6.82 2.68 -32.66
CA LEU A 57 -5.80 1.66 -32.91
C LEU A 57 -5.26 1.70 -34.33
N SER A 58 -6.16 1.96 -35.32
CA SER A 58 -5.78 2.16 -36.73
C SER A 58 -4.88 3.38 -36.87
N GLU A 59 -5.20 4.49 -36.24
CA GLU A 59 -4.37 5.71 -36.22
C GLU A 59 -3.03 5.47 -35.52
N ALA A 60 -3.03 4.80 -34.37
CA ALA A 60 -1.84 4.47 -33.61
C ALA A 60 -0.87 3.60 -34.43
N ALA A 61 -1.41 2.58 -35.13
CA ALA A 61 -0.62 1.71 -36.00
C ALA A 61 -0.04 2.48 -37.20
N ARG A 62 -0.82 3.41 -37.81
CA ARG A 62 -0.32 4.29 -38.89
C ARG A 62 0.84 5.18 -38.43
N ARG A 63 0.87 5.57 -37.14
CA ARG A 63 1.97 6.35 -36.54
C ARG A 63 3.12 5.49 -36.05
N GLY A 64 3.09 4.17 -36.28
CA GLY A 64 4.16 3.24 -35.93
C GLY A 64 4.10 2.69 -34.51
N ALA A 65 3.00 2.89 -33.79
CA ALA A 65 2.82 2.29 -32.47
C ALA A 65 2.50 0.79 -32.60
N VAL A 66 2.99 0.00 -31.63
CA VAL A 66 2.61 -1.40 -31.49
C VAL A 66 1.34 -1.48 -30.67
N VAL A 67 0.29 -2.05 -31.25
CA VAL A 67 -1.02 -2.11 -30.62
C VAL A 67 -1.33 -3.53 -30.12
N ALA A 68 -1.89 -3.65 -28.92
CA ALA A 68 -2.35 -4.90 -28.34
C ALA A 68 -3.72 -4.70 -27.67
N VAL A 69 -4.62 -5.65 -27.92
CA VAL A 69 -5.98 -5.62 -27.37
C VAL A 69 -6.23 -6.88 -26.56
N GLY A 70 -6.79 -6.72 -25.37
CA GLY A 70 -7.26 -7.80 -24.52
C GLY A 70 -8.69 -7.53 -24.08
N GLY A 71 -9.59 -8.47 -24.35
CA GLY A 71 -10.97 -8.41 -23.89
C GLY A 71 -11.14 -9.16 -22.57
N CYS A 72 -11.95 -8.62 -21.69
CA CYS A 72 -12.41 -9.36 -20.51
C CYS A 72 -13.36 -10.49 -20.97
N VAL A 73 -13.15 -11.67 -20.41
CA VAL A 73 -13.88 -12.87 -20.82
C VAL A 73 -14.96 -13.16 -19.80
N GLU A 74 -16.21 -13.12 -20.21
CA GLU A 74 -17.32 -13.58 -19.40
C GLU A 74 -17.38 -15.12 -19.44
N ILE A 75 -16.66 -15.77 -18.54
CA ILE A 75 -16.76 -17.20 -18.28
C ILE A 75 -17.15 -17.37 -16.81
N GLY A 76 -18.46 -17.55 -16.57
CA GLY A 76 -18.99 -17.56 -15.23
C GLY A 76 -18.91 -16.20 -14.51
N ALA A 77 -19.26 -16.18 -13.24
CA ALA A 77 -19.26 -14.93 -12.46
C ALA A 77 -17.86 -14.39 -12.09
N GLU A 78 -16.78 -15.14 -12.31
CA GLU A 78 -15.44 -14.82 -11.82
C GLU A 78 -14.42 -14.55 -12.92
N GLY A 79 -14.71 -14.92 -14.15
CA GLY A 79 -13.78 -14.75 -15.26
C GLY A 79 -12.51 -15.62 -15.18
N LEU A 80 -11.64 -15.48 -16.17
CA LEU A 80 -10.29 -16.07 -16.17
C LEU A 80 -9.32 -15.06 -15.56
N PRO A 81 -8.54 -15.42 -14.51
CA PRO A 81 -7.58 -14.50 -13.90
C PRO A 81 -6.63 -13.90 -14.94
N PHE A 82 -6.54 -12.57 -14.96
CA PHE A 82 -5.69 -11.80 -15.87
C PHE A 82 -5.98 -11.98 -17.36
N ALA A 83 -7.14 -12.51 -17.75
CA ALA A 83 -7.45 -12.83 -19.15
C ALA A 83 -7.16 -11.71 -20.17
N PRO A 84 -7.58 -10.45 -19.96
CA PRO A 84 -7.30 -9.38 -20.90
C PRO A 84 -5.80 -9.07 -20.99
N PHE A 85 -5.07 -9.12 -19.88
CA PHE A 85 -3.63 -8.95 -19.90
C PHE A 85 -2.93 -10.10 -20.62
N SER A 86 -3.29 -11.35 -20.31
CA SER A 86 -2.74 -12.54 -20.98
C SER A 86 -2.95 -12.47 -22.50
N THR A 87 -4.14 -12.05 -22.95
CA THR A 87 -4.46 -11.94 -24.37
C THR A 87 -3.66 -10.82 -25.04
N ALA A 88 -3.58 -9.66 -24.43
CA ALA A 88 -2.82 -8.53 -24.95
C ALA A 88 -1.31 -8.81 -24.98
N LEU A 89 -0.75 -9.37 -23.90
CA LEU A 89 0.67 -9.73 -23.81
C LEU A 89 1.04 -10.83 -24.81
N ARG A 90 0.17 -11.82 -25.05
CA ARG A 90 0.34 -12.82 -26.10
C ARG A 90 0.37 -12.19 -27.49
N SER A 91 -0.45 -11.16 -27.72
CA SER A 91 -0.37 -10.38 -28.97
C SER A 91 0.95 -9.63 -29.10
N LEU A 92 1.48 -9.07 -28.00
CA LEU A 92 2.80 -8.44 -27.98
C LEU A 92 3.92 -9.47 -28.21
N LEU A 93 3.87 -10.64 -27.58
CA LEU A 93 4.83 -11.72 -27.76
C LEU A 93 4.95 -12.16 -29.22
N ARG A 94 3.81 -12.27 -29.92
CA ARG A 94 3.81 -12.61 -31.37
C ARG A 94 4.42 -11.52 -32.25
N ARG A 95 4.31 -10.24 -31.86
CA ARG A 95 4.80 -9.09 -32.62
C ARG A 95 6.22 -8.68 -32.28
N LEU A 96 6.61 -8.89 -31.04
CA LEU A 96 7.88 -8.48 -30.41
C LEU A 96 8.49 -9.62 -29.59
N PRO A 97 8.78 -10.81 -30.19
CA PRO A 97 9.22 -11.99 -29.45
C PRO A 97 10.56 -11.78 -28.73
N GLU A 98 11.53 -11.18 -29.38
CA GLU A 98 12.86 -10.96 -28.82
C GLU A 98 12.85 -9.87 -27.74
N GLU A 99 12.15 -8.76 -28.01
CA GLU A 99 12.08 -7.64 -27.08
C GLU A 99 11.29 -8.00 -25.81
N LEU A 100 10.21 -8.77 -25.94
CA LEU A 100 9.44 -9.22 -24.80
C LEU A 100 10.25 -10.23 -23.97
N ALA A 101 10.95 -11.17 -24.61
CA ALA A 101 11.85 -12.08 -23.91
C ALA A 101 12.96 -11.32 -23.15
N ALA A 102 13.56 -10.31 -23.78
CA ALA A 102 14.56 -9.46 -23.13
C ALA A 102 13.96 -8.61 -21.99
N ALA A 103 12.74 -8.12 -22.14
CA ALA A 103 12.07 -7.36 -21.09
C ALA A 103 11.69 -8.24 -19.87
N ALA A 104 11.40 -9.52 -20.12
CA ALA A 104 11.08 -10.52 -19.09
C ALA A 104 12.31 -11.20 -18.48
N ALA A 105 13.51 -10.99 -19.05
CA ALA A 105 14.72 -11.73 -18.70
C ALA A 105 15.01 -11.77 -17.19
N GLY A 106 15.19 -13.00 -16.68
CA GLY A 106 15.43 -13.29 -15.28
C GLY A 106 14.18 -13.25 -14.39
N GLN A 107 12.98 -13.10 -14.97
CA GLN A 107 11.69 -13.09 -14.27
C GLN A 107 10.61 -13.90 -15.02
N GLU A 108 11.04 -14.74 -15.96
CA GLU A 108 10.16 -15.47 -16.87
C GLU A 108 9.17 -16.34 -16.09
N ASP A 109 9.67 -17.06 -15.08
CA ASP A 109 8.87 -17.95 -14.26
C ASP A 109 7.73 -17.23 -13.52
N GLU A 110 8.01 -16.05 -12.97
CA GLU A 110 7.00 -15.28 -12.23
C GLU A 110 5.99 -14.63 -13.20
N LEU A 111 6.46 -14.11 -14.33
CA LEU A 111 5.62 -13.54 -15.38
C LEU A 111 4.80 -14.61 -16.12
N ALA A 112 5.23 -15.90 -16.09
CA ALA A 112 4.45 -17.03 -16.62
C ALA A 112 3.08 -17.19 -15.93
N ARG A 113 2.90 -16.64 -14.74
CA ARG A 113 1.58 -16.59 -14.04
C ARG A 113 0.54 -15.80 -14.81
N ILE A 114 0.95 -14.77 -15.56
CA ILE A 114 0.08 -13.97 -16.45
C ILE A 114 0.21 -14.42 -17.90
N LEU A 115 1.42 -14.71 -18.34
CA LEU A 115 1.71 -15.14 -19.73
C LEU A 115 2.40 -16.51 -19.71
N PRO A 116 1.64 -17.62 -19.69
CA PRO A 116 2.17 -18.98 -19.57
C PRO A 116 3.18 -19.38 -20.65
N GLU A 117 3.17 -18.68 -21.77
CA GLU A 117 4.10 -18.90 -22.89
C GLU A 117 5.56 -18.53 -22.56
N LEU A 118 5.82 -17.84 -21.45
CA LEU A 118 7.18 -17.50 -21.01
C LEU A 118 7.90 -18.63 -20.28
N GLY A 119 7.16 -19.59 -19.69
CA GLY A 119 7.74 -20.70 -18.94
C GLY A 119 6.75 -21.41 -18.04
N ASP A 120 7.27 -22.31 -17.21
CA ASP A 120 6.46 -23.01 -16.22
C ASP A 120 6.26 -22.14 -14.97
N THR A 121 5.06 -22.16 -14.46
CA THR A 121 4.74 -21.43 -13.22
C THR A 121 5.47 -22.08 -12.04
N PRO A 122 6.33 -21.34 -11.30
CA PRO A 122 7.12 -21.93 -10.25
C PRO A 122 6.25 -22.43 -9.09
N ARG A 123 6.63 -23.56 -8.51
CA ARG A 123 6.13 -24.04 -7.23
C ARG A 123 6.94 -23.35 -6.13
N GLY A 124 6.53 -22.17 -5.71
CA GLY A 124 7.18 -21.41 -4.66
C GLY A 124 6.25 -21.11 -3.50
N PRO A 125 6.78 -20.71 -2.35
CA PRO A 125 5.97 -20.32 -1.22
C PRO A 125 5.02 -19.17 -1.59
N HIS A 126 3.78 -19.28 -1.17
CA HIS A 126 2.78 -18.25 -1.33
C HIS A 126 2.84 -17.31 -0.11
N ASP A 127 2.99 -16.02 -0.34
CA ASP A 127 3.04 -15.00 0.70
C ASP A 127 2.12 -13.80 0.37
N GLU A 128 1.93 -12.89 1.33
CA GLU A 128 1.10 -11.69 1.14
C GLU A 128 1.69 -10.73 0.09
N GLU A 129 2.98 -10.83 -0.24
CA GLU A 129 3.67 -9.94 -1.17
C GLU A 129 3.70 -10.49 -2.61
N SER A 130 3.34 -11.76 -2.81
CA SER A 130 3.42 -12.45 -4.11
C SER A 130 2.64 -11.73 -5.21
N THR A 131 1.42 -11.28 -4.92
CA THR A 131 0.57 -10.54 -5.88
C THR A 131 1.17 -9.18 -6.23
N ALA A 132 1.67 -8.44 -5.24
CA ALA A 132 2.28 -7.14 -5.47
C ALA A 132 3.57 -7.26 -6.30
N ARG A 133 4.35 -8.30 -6.05
CA ARG A 133 5.55 -8.64 -6.83
C ARG A 133 5.21 -8.89 -8.30
N LEU A 134 4.19 -9.72 -8.56
CA LEU A 134 3.72 -10.00 -9.91
C LEU A 134 3.28 -8.73 -10.65
N PHE A 135 2.57 -7.83 -9.99
CA PHE A 135 2.11 -6.58 -10.55
C PHE A 135 3.27 -5.64 -10.90
N GLU A 136 4.23 -5.51 -10.00
CA GLU A 136 5.44 -4.71 -10.24
C GLU A 136 6.28 -5.25 -11.41
N LEU A 137 6.45 -6.57 -11.49
CA LEU A 137 7.18 -7.19 -12.60
C LEU A 137 6.48 -6.97 -13.92
N THR A 138 5.15 -7.03 -13.94
CA THR A 138 4.34 -6.75 -15.13
C THR A 138 4.47 -5.29 -15.56
N ALA A 139 4.42 -4.34 -14.63
CA ALA A 139 4.62 -2.92 -14.91
C ALA A 139 6.00 -2.65 -15.51
N ARG A 140 7.06 -3.19 -14.91
CA ARG A 140 8.43 -3.04 -15.42
C ARG A 140 8.66 -3.68 -16.78
N MET A 141 8.07 -4.84 -17.02
CA MET A 141 8.14 -5.48 -18.33
C MET A 141 7.51 -4.55 -19.39
N LEU A 142 6.35 -3.96 -19.10
CA LEU A 142 5.69 -3.01 -20.00
C LEU A 142 6.51 -1.74 -20.18
N GLU A 143 7.10 -1.17 -19.13
CA GLU A 143 7.98 0.00 -19.21
C GLU A 143 9.23 -0.29 -20.06
N ARG A 144 9.87 -1.44 -19.89
CA ARG A 144 11.02 -1.86 -20.71
C ARG A 144 10.65 -2.00 -22.17
N LEU A 145 9.52 -2.64 -22.49
CA LEU A 145 8.99 -2.75 -23.85
C LEU A 145 8.70 -1.37 -24.46
N ALA A 146 8.20 -0.44 -23.64
CA ALA A 146 7.82 0.91 -24.06
C ALA A 146 8.99 1.92 -24.04
N ALA A 147 10.21 1.50 -23.71
CA ALA A 147 11.36 2.41 -23.62
C ALA A 147 11.75 3.02 -24.99
N GLU A 148 11.75 2.19 -26.04
CA GLU A 148 12.21 2.60 -27.37
C GLU A 148 11.10 2.82 -28.38
N ARG A 149 9.91 2.26 -28.15
CA ARG A 149 8.76 2.33 -29.07
C ARG A 149 7.46 2.59 -28.35
N THR A 150 6.52 3.22 -29.04
CA THR A 150 5.19 3.47 -28.46
C THR A 150 4.36 2.18 -28.49
N ILE A 151 3.84 1.81 -27.31
CA ILE A 151 2.94 0.67 -27.14
C ILE A 151 1.56 1.20 -26.75
N VAL A 152 0.52 0.69 -27.39
CA VAL A 152 -0.88 0.95 -27.06
C VAL A 152 -1.51 -0.35 -26.59
N LEU A 153 -1.89 -0.39 -25.32
CA LEU A 153 -2.57 -1.50 -24.67
C LEU A 153 -4.03 -1.14 -24.46
N VAL A 154 -4.96 -1.88 -25.06
CA VAL A 154 -6.40 -1.68 -24.86
C VAL A 154 -6.97 -2.87 -24.11
N LEU A 155 -7.68 -2.61 -23.02
CA LEU A 155 -8.41 -3.59 -22.22
C LEU A 155 -9.91 -3.30 -22.37
N GLU A 156 -10.61 -4.19 -23.09
CA GLU A 156 -12.03 -3.98 -23.38
C GLU A 156 -12.92 -4.63 -22.32
N ASP A 157 -14.06 -3.99 -22.07
CA ASP A 157 -15.17 -4.50 -21.28
C ASP A 157 -14.84 -4.80 -19.82
N LEU A 158 -14.18 -3.85 -19.11
CA LEU A 158 -13.80 -3.98 -17.69
C LEU A 158 -14.94 -4.33 -16.74
N HIS A 159 -16.19 -4.13 -17.13
CA HIS A 159 -17.35 -4.54 -16.32
C HIS A 159 -17.42 -6.06 -16.11
N TRP A 160 -16.75 -6.85 -16.98
CA TRP A 160 -16.56 -8.31 -16.82
C TRP A 160 -15.16 -8.69 -16.28
N ALA A 161 -14.32 -7.71 -15.92
CA ALA A 161 -12.99 -8.00 -15.43
C ALA A 161 -13.03 -8.77 -14.10
N ASP A 162 -12.20 -9.80 -14.01
CA ASP A 162 -11.89 -10.48 -12.74
C ASP A 162 -11.22 -9.52 -11.76
N THR A 163 -11.21 -9.86 -10.49
CA THR A 163 -10.68 -9.00 -9.42
C THR A 163 -9.19 -8.75 -9.59
N SER A 164 -8.44 -9.79 -9.95
CA SER A 164 -7.00 -9.70 -10.16
C SER A 164 -6.64 -8.78 -11.32
N THR A 165 -7.41 -8.82 -12.42
CA THR A 165 -7.31 -7.87 -13.54
C THR A 165 -7.55 -6.42 -13.09
N ARG A 166 -8.60 -6.19 -12.28
CA ARG A 166 -8.91 -4.84 -11.76
C ARG A 166 -7.78 -4.31 -10.86
N HIS A 167 -7.23 -5.15 -10.00
CA HIS A 167 -6.13 -4.77 -9.13
C HIS A 167 -4.83 -4.48 -9.89
N LEU A 168 -4.49 -5.30 -10.89
CA LEU A 168 -3.32 -5.06 -11.75
C LEU A 168 -3.48 -3.74 -12.55
N LEU A 169 -4.67 -3.48 -13.10
CA LEU A 169 -4.95 -2.23 -13.81
C LEU A 169 -4.80 -1.01 -12.89
N ALA A 170 -5.40 -1.07 -11.69
CA ALA A 170 -5.25 -0.01 -10.68
C ALA A 170 -3.79 0.22 -10.32
N TYR A 171 -3.03 -0.86 -10.18
CA TYR A 171 -1.60 -0.79 -9.91
C TYR A 171 -0.84 -0.09 -11.04
N LEU A 172 -1.05 -0.52 -12.29
CA LEU A 172 -0.44 0.11 -13.47
C LEU A 172 -0.74 1.61 -13.55
N PHE A 173 -1.99 2.01 -13.39
CA PHE A 173 -2.40 3.41 -13.47
C PHE A 173 -1.79 4.30 -12.38
N ARG A 174 -1.39 3.72 -11.25
CA ARG A 174 -0.71 4.43 -10.16
C ARG A 174 0.80 4.49 -10.32
N THR A 175 1.41 3.49 -10.95
CA THR A 175 2.87 3.29 -10.90
C THR A 175 3.59 3.60 -12.20
N LEU A 176 2.90 3.60 -13.33
CA LEU A 176 3.51 3.94 -14.63
C LEU A 176 4.00 5.39 -14.63
N GLY A 177 5.32 5.55 -14.53
CA GLY A 177 5.97 6.86 -14.47
C GLY A 177 6.81 7.21 -15.69
N ASN A 178 7.24 6.21 -16.44
CA ASN A 178 8.14 6.39 -17.59
C ASN A 178 7.79 5.44 -18.74
N GLY A 179 8.15 5.84 -19.96
CA GLY A 179 7.99 5.01 -21.13
C GLY A 179 6.92 5.51 -22.12
N ARG A 180 6.96 5.00 -23.33
CA ARG A 180 6.04 5.37 -24.42
C ARG A 180 4.83 4.44 -24.42
N LEU A 181 4.04 4.46 -23.33
CA LEU A 181 2.93 3.54 -23.10
C LEU A 181 1.60 4.31 -23.03
N VAL A 182 0.62 3.83 -23.76
CA VAL A 182 -0.78 4.25 -23.63
C VAL A 182 -1.60 3.04 -23.18
N VAL A 183 -2.28 3.14 -22.06
CA VAL A 183 -3.21 2.12 -21.58
C VAL A 183 -4.62 2.68 -21.64
N VAL A 184 -5.48 2.04 -22.43
CA VAL A 184 -6.88 2.40 -22.58
C VAL A 184 -7.74 1.28 -22.04
N ALA A 185 -8.72 1.61 -21.21
CA ALA A 185 -9.67 0.64 -20.69
C ALA A 185 -11.09 1.07 -21.02
N THR A 186 -11.95 0.13 -21.42
CA THR A 186 -13.36 0.46 -21.71
C THR A 186 -14.30 -0.22 -20.72
N TYR A 187 -15.43 0.42 -20.43
CA TYR A 187 -16.47 -0.16 -19.59
C TYR A 187 -17.87 0.32 -20.00
N ARG A 188 -18.92 -0.40 -19.57
CA ARG A 188 -20.31 0.02 -19.76
C ARG A 188 -20.80 0.78 -18.53
N ALA A 189 -21.33 1.98 -18.74
CA ALA A 189 -21.83 2.83 -17.68
C ALA A 189 -23.17 2.36 -17.11
N ASP A 190 -24.01 1.76 -17.95
CA ASP A 190 -25.32 1.20 -17.62
C ASP A 190 -25.25 -0.05 -16.75
N ASP A 191 -24.17 -0.84 -16.84
CA ASP A 191 -23.96 -2.03 -16.01
C ASP A 191 -23.46 -1.68 -14.59
N ILE A 192 -22.98 -0.45 -14.38
CA ILE A 192 -22.35 -0.04 -13.10
C ILE A 192 -23.43 0.35 -12.06
N HIS A 193 -24.15 -0.61 -11.54
CA HIS A 193 -25.07 -0.40 -10.42
C HIS A 193 -24.38 -0.21 -9.07
N ARG A 194 -25.13 0.12 -8.00
CA ARG A 194 -24.56 0.46 -6.67
C ARG A 194 -23.63 -0.59 -6.07
N ARG A 195 -23.82 -1.87 -6.39
CA ARG A 195 -23.02 -3.00 -5.86
C ARG A 195 -22.03 -3.55 -6.88
N HIS A 196 -21.90 -2.94 -8.06
CA HIS A 196 -21.02 -3.45 -9.10
C HIS A 196 -19.54 -3.39 -8.67
N PRO A 197 -18.75 -4.48 -8.83
CA PRO A 197 -17.38 -4.57 -8.36
C PRO A 197 -16.40 -3.56 -8.99
N LEU A 198 -16.72 -3.02 -10.18
CA LEU A 198 -15.90 -2.00 -10.84
C LEU A 198 -16.06 -0.60 -10.23
N ARG A 199 -17.15 -0.33 -9.51
CA ARG A 199 -17.44 1.01 -8.98
C ARG A 199 -16.37 1.56 -8.02
N PRO A 200 -15.84 0.77 -7.06
CA PRO A 200 -14.74 1.23 -6.22
C PRO A 200 -13.50 1.59 -7.01
N LEU A 201 -13.14 0.80 -8.02
CA LEU A 201 -12.01 1.07 -8.91
C LEU A 201 -12.20 2.39 -9.65
N LEU A 202 -13.35 2.61 -10.29
CA LEU A 202 -13.61 3.89 -10.98
C LEU A 202 -13.51 5.08 -10.04
N ALA A 203 -14.04 4.98 -8.81
CA ALA A 203 -13.93 6.03 -7.80
C ALA A 203 -12.48 6.26 -7.34
N GLU A 204 -11.64 5.25 -7.35
CA GLU A 204 -10.19 5.37 -7.09
C GLU A 204 -9.50 6.07 -8.26
N LEU A 205 -9.77 5.63 -9.49
CA LEU A 205 -9.18 6.19 -10.70
C LEU A 205 -9.54 7.68 -10.89
N ASP A 206 -10.75 8.09 -10.55
CA ASP A 206 -11.19 9.50 -10.57
C ASP A 206 -10.35 10.41 -9.66
N ARG A 207 -9.67 9.87 -8.66
CA ARG A 207 -8.77 10.61 -7.76
C ARG A 207 -7.35 10.75 -8.32
N LEU A 208 -7.00 9.95 -9.32
CA LEU A 208 -5.68 9.98 -9.94
C LEU A 208 -5.65 11.05 -11.03
N ARG A 209 -4.83 12.07 -10.87
CA ARG A 209 -4.66 13.14 -11.87
C ARG A 209 -4.03 12.64 -13.19
N THR A 210 -3.45 11.46 -13.17
CA THR A 210 -2.79 10.79 -14.29
C THR A 210 -3.76 10.03 -15.18
N VAL A 211 -4.99 9.79 -14.73
CA VAL A 211 -6.00 9.03 -15.47
C VAL A 211 -7.00 9.99 -16.10
N GLN A 212 -7.14 9.90 -17.42
CA GLN A 212 -8.12 10.67 -18.17
C GLN A 212 -9.36 9.83 -18.43
N ARG A 213 -10.53 10.37 -18.13
CA ARG A 213 -11.81 9.71 -18.35
C ARG A 213 -12.52 10.35 -19.53
N ILE A 214 -13.03 9.51 -20.42
CA ILE A 214 -13.81 9.88 -21.59
C ILE A 214 -15.17 9.22 -21.45
N GLU A 215 -16.25 9.99 -21.39
CA GLU A 215 -17.62 9.49 -21.40
C GLU A 215 -18.24 9.73 -22.77
N LEU A 216 -18.70 8.65 -23.41
CA LEU A 216 -19.31 8.73 -24.74
C LEU A 216 -20.81 9.01 -24.63
N PRO A 217 -21.31 10.17 -25.05
CA PRO A 217 -22.73 10.46 -25.11
C PRO A 217 -23.40 9.69 -26.26
N ARG A 218 -24.71 9.60 -26.26
CA ARG A 218 -25.50 9.14 -27.38
C ARG A 218 -25.36 10.10 -28.57
N PHE A 219 -25.60 9.63 -29.78
CA PHE A 219 -25.59 10.47 -30.98
C PHE A 219 -26.71 11.48 -30.95
N ASN A 220 -26.41 12.69 -31.41
CA ASN A 220 -27.44 13.66 -31.70
C ASN A 220 -28.10 13.35 -33.05
N ARG A 221 -29.22 14.03 -33.37
CA ARG A 221 -29.97 13.80 -34.60
C ARG A 221 -29.12 13.97 -35.89
N ALA A 222 -28.18 14.91 -35.88
CA ALA A 222 -27.33 15.14 -37.06
C ALA A 222 -26.32 14.00 -37.27
N GLU A 223 -25.84 13.38 -36.17
CA GLU A 223 -24.97 12.22 -36.22
C GLU A 223 -25.73 10.97 -36.64
N VAL A 224 -26.93 10.74 -36.14
CA VAL A 224 -27.81 9.66 -36.61
C VAL A 224 -28.07 9.80 -38.10
N ARG A 225 -28.34 11.03 -38.61
CA ARG A 225 -28.49 11.27 -40.06
C ARG A 225 -27.24 10.87 -40.84
N ARG A 226 -26.04 11.22 -40.33
CA ARG A 226 -24.77 10.86 -40.98
C ARG A 226 -24.53 9.34 -40.96
N GLN A 227 -24.87 8.67 -39.89
CA GLN A 227 -24.76 7.22 -39.75
C GLN A 227 -25.70 6.54 -40.75
N LEU A 228 -26.97 6.96 -40.83
CA LEU A 228 -27.96 6.46 -41.78
C LEU A 228 -27.52 6.69 -43.24
N ALA A 229 -27.00 7.87 -43.54
CA ALA A 229 -26.47 8.14 -44.90
C ALA A 229 -25.30 7.22 -45.26
N GLY A 230 -24.44 6.87 -44.29
CA GLY A 230 -23.36 5.92 -44.49
C GLY A 230 -23.86 4.50 -44.75
N ILE A 231 -24.86 4.03 -43.98
CA ILE A 231 -25.44 2.68 -44.12
C ILE A 231 -26.18 2.56 -45.44
N LEU A 232 -27.08 3.52 -45.78
CA LEU A 232 -27.91 3.48 -46.95
C LEU A 232 -27.17 3.87 -48.24
N ALA A 233 -25.92 4.32 -48.16
CA ALA A 233 -25.14 4.92 -49.26
C ALA A 233 -25.92 6.01 -50.02
N SER A 234 -26.89 6.66 -49.39
CA SER A 234 -27.77 7.67 -49.93
C SER A 234 -28.26 8.63 -48.84
N ARG A 235 -28.73 9.82 -49.21
CA ARG A 235 -29.31 10.76 -48.27
C ARG A 235 -30.65 10.22 -47.72
N PRO A 236 -30.79 9.98 -46.44
CA PRO A 236 -32.02 9.48 -45.83
C PRO A 236 -33.10 10.58 -45.84
N ASP A 237 -34.35 10.16 -45.91
CA ASP A 237 -35.52 11.04 -45.72
C ASP A 237 -35.58 11.55 -44.29
N GLU A 238 -35.93 12.82 -44.07
CA GLU A 238 -35.96 13.45 -42.74
C GLU A 238 -36.97 12.78 -41.80
N ALA A 239 -38.15 12.37 -42.29
CA ALA A 239 -39.13 11.63 -41.49
C ALA A 239 -38.59 10.28 -41.04
N PHE A 240 -37.76 9.64 -41.85
CA PHE A 240 -37.09 8.39 -41.48
C PHE A 240 -35.99 8.65 -40.44
N VAL A 241 -35.22 9.74 -40.57
CA VAL A 241 -34.24 10.15 -39.58
C VAL A 241 -34.92 10.37 -38.21
N ASP A 242 -36.04 11.10 -38.19
CA ASP A 242 -36.79 11.36 -36.96
C ASP A 242 -37.31 10.06 -36.31
N SER A 243 -37.91 9.21 -37.13
CA SER A 243 -38.40 7.90 -36.61
C SER A 243 -37.30 7.01 -36.06
N VAL A 244 -36.11 7.00 -36.68
CA VAL A 244 -34.98 6.20 -36.20
C VAL A 244 -34.38 6.85 -34.95
N PHE A 245 -34.24 8.19 -34.94
CA PHE A 245 -33.73 8.94 -33.79
C PHE A 245 -34.59 8.73 -32.54
N ASP A 246 -35.92 8.91 -32.67
CA ASP A 246 -36.86 8.74 -31.57
C ASP A 246 -36.87 7.30 -31.01
N ARG A 247 -36.68 6.29 -31.86
CA ARG A 247 -36.66 4.87 -31.42
C ARG A 247 -35.33 4.39 -30.90
N SER A 248 -34.22 4.89 -31.45
CA SER A 248 -32.88 4.53 -31.01
C SER A 248 -32.39 5.39 -29.82
N ASP A 249 -33.08 6.53 -29.60
CA ASP A 249 -32.62 7.58 -28.66
C ASP A 249 -31.15 7.96 -28.87
N GLY A 250 -30.71 7.91 -30.15
CA GLY A 250 -29.35 8.20 -30.57
C GLY A 250 -28.29 7.16 -30.22
N ASN A 251 -28.68 5.95 -29.78
CA ASN A 251 -27.72 4.86 -29.56
C ASN A 251 -27.28 4.29 -30.93
N ALA A 252 -25.99 4.35 -31.22
CA ALA A 252 -25.41 4.00 -32.53
C ALA A 252 -25.73 2.57 -32.99
N PHE A 253 -25.68 1.62 -32.08
CA PHE A 253 -26.02 0.21 -32.34
C PHE A 253 -27.47 0.04 -32.69
N PHE A 254 -28.39 0.67 -31.93
CA PHE A 254 -29.82 0.57 -32.24
C PHE A 254 -30.20 1.27 -33.58
N VAL A 255 -29.46 2.32 -33.98
CA VAL A 255 -29.63 2.87 -35.32
C VAL A 255 -29.34 1.81 -36.39
N GLU A 256 -28.26 1.06 -36.28
CA GLU A 256 -27.91 -0.04 -37.21
C GLU A 256 -28.98 -1.14 -37.21
N GLU A 257 -29.44 -1.56 -36.01
CA GLU A 257 -30.46 -2.61 -35.83
C GLU A 257 -31.82 -2.22 -36.44
N LEU A 258 -32.23 -0.97 -36.25
CA LEU A 258 -33.49 -0.48 -36.82
C LEU A 258 -33.46 -0.44 -38.37
N VAL A 259 -32.32 -0.13 -38.97
CA VAL A 259 -32.16 -0.19 -40.42
C VAL A 259 -32.18 -1.63 -40.92
N ALA A 260 -31.43 -2.53 -40.27
CA ALA A 260 -31.39 -3.94 -40.63
C ALA A 260 -32.77 -4.63 -40.50
N SER A 261 -33.56 -4.30 -39.52
CA SER A 261 -34.93 -4.83 -39.31
C SER A 261 -35.86 -4.37 -40.41
N ARG A 262 -35.75 -3.16 -40.92
CA ARG A 262 -36.57 -2.64 -42.04
C ARG A 262 -36.28 -3.36 -43.36
N GLU A 263 -35.02 -3.66 -43.63
CA GLU A 263 -34.59 -4.37 -44.82
C GLU A 263 -35.13 -5.82 -44.86
N ASN A 264 -35.24 -6.47 -43.68
CA ASN A 264 -35.77 -7.82 -43.54
C ASN A 264 -37.30 -7.90 -43.56
N GLY A 265 -38.00 -6.80 -43.90
CA GLY A 265 -39.44 -6.81 -44.14
C GLY A 265 -40.32 -6.87 -42.89
N CYS A 266 -39.79 -6.73 -41.70
CA CYS A 266 -40.55 -6.68 -40.50
C CYS A 266 -41.31 -5.35 -40.35
N ARG A 267 -42.62 -5.38 -40.77
CA ARG A 267 -43.60 -4.30 -40.60
C ARG A 267 -44.32 -4.36 -39.27
N THR A 268 -43.76 -4.76 -38.22
CA THR A 268 -44.40 -4.75 -36.90
C THR A 268 -44.27 -3.39 -36.28
N GLY A 269 -45.32 -2.60 -36.34
CA GLY A 269 -45.52 -1.40 -35.56
C GLY A 269 -45.90 -1.81 -34.16
N LEU A 270 -45.37 -1.09 -33.17
CA LEU A 270 -45.68 -1.05 -31.71
C LEU A 270 -44.75 -1.82 -30.75
N THR A 271 -44.00 -1.02 -29.97
CA THR A 271 -43.49 -1.32 -28.59
C THR A 271 -42.92 -2.70 -28.31
N GLU A 272 -42.07 -3.23 -29.20
CA GLU A 272 -41.19 -4.33 -28.86
C GLU A 272 -40.02 -3.80 -28.02
N SER A 273 -39.69 -4.52 -26.96
CA SER A 273 -38.52 -4.18 -26.16
C SER A 273 -37.25 -4.25 -27.04
N LEU A 274 -36.21 -3.51 -26.73
CA LEU A 274 -34.93 -3.59 -27.41
C LEU A 274 -34.41 -5.02 -27.53
N ARG A 275 -34.68 -5.84 -26.52
CA ARG A 275 -34.35 -7.26 -26.47
C ARG A 275 -35.06 -8.05 -27.61
N ASP A 276 -36.33 -7.77 -27.80
CA ASP A 276 -37.13 -8.47 -28.84
C ASP A 276 -36.59 -8.15 -30.22
N LEU A 277 -36.17 -6.90 -30.47
CA LEU A 277 -35.52 -6.51 -31.73
C LEU A 277 -34.21 -7.30 -31.98
N LEU A 278 -33.42 -7.58 -30.95
CA LEU A 278 -32.19 -8.38 -31.09
C LEU A 278 -32.49 -9.85 -31.38
N LEU A 279 -33.49 -10.41 -30.75
CA LEU A 279 -33.90 -11.81 -30.93
C LEU A 279 -34.52 -12.07 -32.30
N VAL A 280 -35.30 -11.15 -32.87
CA VAL A 280 -35.85 -11.26 -34.21
C VAL A 280 -34.76 -11.56 -35.26
N ARG A 281 -33.58 -10.99 -35.18
CA ARG A 281 -32.47 -11.29 -36.09
C ARG A 281 -31.98 -12.73 -35.98
N VAL A 282 -32.03 -13.30 -34.76
CA VAL A 282 -31.64 -14.69 -34.53
C VAL A 282 -32.75 -15.63 -35.04
N GLU A 283 -34.02 -15.26 -34.87
CA GLU A 283 -35.19 -16.04 -35.30
C GLU A 283 -35.29 -16.17 -36.81
N VAL A 284 -34.79 -15.18 -37.57
CA VAL A 284 -34.77 -15.23 -39.04
C VAL A 284 -33.69 -16.18 -39.56
N LEU A 285 -32.72 -16.59 -38.78
CA LEU A 285 -31.70 -17.56 -39.18
C LEU A 285 -32.33 -18.97 -39.42
N PRO A 286 -31.70 -19.79 -40.27
CA PRO A 286 -32.01 -21.22 -40.31
C PRO A 286 -31.90 -21.86 -38.93
N GLU A 287 -32.73 -22.88 -38.64
CA GLU A 287 -32.80 -23.54 -37.31
C GLU A 287 -31.44 -24.07 -36.85
N SER A 288 -30.62 -24.63 -37.74
CA SER A 288 -29.24 -25.04 -37.44
C SER A 288 -28.34 -23.84 -36.98
N ALA A 289 -28.47 -22.70 -37.65
CA ALA A 289 -27.73 -21.49 -37.30
C ALA A 289 -28.21 -20.89 -35.94
N GLN A 290 -29.53 -20.85 -35.70
CA GLN A 290 -30.08 -20.45 -34.40
C GLN A 290 -29.51 -21.32 -33.26
N ARG A 291 -29.44 -22.64 -33.47
CA ARG A 291 -28.88 -23.58 -32.49
C ARG A 291 -27.38 -23.29 -32.24
N VAL A 292 -26.61 -23.03 -33.29
CA VAL A 292 -25.20 -22.67 -33.18
C VAL A 292 -25.02 -21.34 -32.40
N VAL A 293 -25.82 -20.33 -32.74
CA VAL A 293 -25.78 -19.01 -32.06
C VAL A 293 -26.07 -19.15 -30.56
N ARG A 294 -27.10 -19.98 -30.17
CA ARG A 294 -27.42 -20.27 -28.77
C ARG A 294 -26.26 -20.98 -28.04
N ILE A 295 -25.60 -21.92 -28.71
CA ILE A 295 -24.44 -22.62 -28.15
C ILE A 295 -23.28 -21.64 -27.96
N VAL A 296 -22.99 -20.79 -28.97
CA VAL A 296 -21.89 -19.77 -28.84
C VAL A 296 -22.18 -18.79 -27.70
N ALA A 297 -23.47 -18.44 -27.45
CA ALA A 297 -23.84 -17.53 -26.37
C ALA A 297 -23.43 -18.03 -24.95
N GLU A 298 -23.49 -19.33 -24.74
CA GLU A 298 -23.12 -19.98 -23.47
C GLU A 298 -21.62 -20.38 -23.40
N GLY A 299 -20.91 -20.37 -24.55
CA GLY A 299 -19.51 -20.77 -24.62
C GLY A 299 -18.51 -19.72 -24.17
N GLY A 300 -18.98 -18.52 -23.80
CA GLY A 300 -18.15 -17.40 -23.38
C GLY A 300 -18.00 -16.32 -24.46
N SER A 301 -17.02 -15.44 -24.32
CA SER A 301 -16.80 -14.33 -25.27
C SER A 301 -16.30 -14.81 -26.64
N THR A 302 -15.60 -15.94 -26.67
CA THR A 302 -15.08 -16.59 -27.89
C THR A 302 -15.18 -18.11 -27.72
N VAL A 303 -15.59 -18.80 -28.78
CA VAL A 303 -15.63 -20.27 -28.81
C VAL A 303 -14.77 -20.76 -29.98
N GLU A 304 -13.83 -21.63 -29.70
CA GLU A 304 -12.93 -22.24 -30.68
C GLU A 304 -13.70 -23.14 -31.63
N TYR A 305 -13.35 -23.13 -32.91
CA TYR A 305 -14.03 -23.93 -33.93
C TYR A 305 -14.03 -25.43 -33.62
N PRO A 306 -12.90 -26.06 -33.19
CA PRO A 306 -12.89 -27.46 -32.79
C PRO A 306 -13.85 -27.76 -31.62
N LEU A 307 -13.92 -26.90 -30.61
CA LEU A 307 -14.83 -27.04 -29.46
C LEU A 307 -16.29 -26.90 -29.93
N LEU A 308 -16.58 -25.92 -30.78
CA LEU A 308 -17.93 -25.70 -31.31
C LEU A 308 -18.41 -26.91 -32.13
N ARG A 309 -17.53 -27.50 -32.94
CA ARG A 309 -17.79 -28.72 -33.68
C ARG A 309 -18.16 -29.90 -32.76
N ALA A 310 -17.41 -30.09 -31.69
CA ALA A 310 -17.64 -31.15 -30.71
C ALA A 310 -18.99 -30.97 -29.97
N VAL A 311 -19.34 -29.73 -29.60
CA VAL A 311 -20.53 -29.41 -28.79
C VAL A 311 -21.83 -29.39 -29.60
N THR A 312 -21.79 -28.95 -30.85
CA THR A 312 -23.02 -28.81 -31.68
C THR A 312 -23.62 -30.14 -32.04
N GLY A 313 -22.78 -31.15 -32.27
CA GLY A 313 -23.21 -32.47 -32.78
C GLY A 313 -23.73 -32.41 -34.22
N LEU A 314 -23.41 -31.35 -35.00
CA LEU A 314 -23.72 -31.20 -36.41
C LEU A 314 -22.61 -31.84 -37.24
N GLY A 315 -22.97 -32.25 -38.49
CA GLY A 315 -21.96 -32.57 -39.47
C GLY A 315 -21.11 -31.32 -39.84
N GLU A 316 -19.87 -31.52 -40.28
CA GLU A 316 -18.97 -30.40 -40.53
C GLU A 316 -19.53 -29.43 -41.59
N ASP A 317 -20.07 -29.93 -42.67
CA ASP A 317 -20.67 -29.09 -43.71
C ASP A 317 -21.89 -28.28 -43.20
N GLU A 318 -22.73 -28.94 -42.36
CA GLU A 318 -23.90 -28.27 -41.77
C GLU A 318 -23.50 -27.19 -40.78
N LEU A 319 -22.44 -27.41 -40.00
CA LEU A 319 -21.88 -26.41 -39.10
C LEU A 319 -21.30 -25.21 -39.88
N ILE A 320 -20.57 -25.47 -40.93
CA ILE A 320 -20.01 -24.39 -41.81
C ILE A 320 -21.15 -23.57 -42.41
N GLU A 321 -22.20 -24.19 -42.91
CA GLU A 321 -23.36 -23.46 -43.43
C GLU A 321 -24.08 -22.65 -42.36
N ALA A 322 -24.27 -23.21 -41.16
CA ALA A 322 -24.85 -22.51 -40.03
C ALA A 322 -24.00 -21.28 -39.58
N LEU A 323 -22.68 -21.45 -39.52
CA LEU A 323 -21.75 -20.36 -39.21
C LEU A 323 -21.75 -19.30 -40.34
N ARG A 324 -21.78 -19.70 -41.60
CA ARG A 324 -21.87 -18.77 -42.74
C ARG A 324 -23.15 -17.94 -42.69
N ALA A 325 -24.28 -18.56 -42.33
CA ALA A 325 -25.55 -17.84 -42.14
C ALA A 325 -25.47 -16.84 -40.99
N ALA A 326 -24.89 -17.23 -39.84
CA ALA A 326 -24.74 -16.37 -38.66
C ALA A 326 -23.75 -15.21 -38.90
N VAL A 327 -22.65 -15.47 -39.60
CA VAL A 327 -21.67 -14.43 -40.03
C VAL A 327 -22.26 -13.52 -41.07
N GLY A 328 -22.96 -14.07 -42.07
CA GLY A 328 -23.64 -13.28 -43.11
C GLY A 328 -24.73 -12.36 -42.55
N ALA A 329 -25.41 -12.77 -41.48
CA ALA A 329 -26.36 -11.95 -40.73
C ALA A 329 -25.67 -10.95 -39.76
N ASN A 330 -24.36 -10.87 -39.75
CA ASN A 330 -23.57 -10.03 -38.81
C ASN A 330 -23.87 -10.26 -37.33
N ILE A 331 -24.21 -11.48 -36.94
CA ILE A 331 -24.42 -11.89 -35.53
C ILE A 331 -23.12 -12.41 -34.93
N LEU A 332 -22.41 -13.28 -35.67
CA LEU A 332 -21.10 -13.79 -35.28
C LEU A 332 -20.00 -13.18 -36.16
N LEU A 333 -18.81 -13.12 -35.60
CA LEU A 333 -17.57 -12.76 -36.31
C LEU A 333 -16.53 -13.86 -36.04
N PRO A 334 -15.71 -14.20 -37.06
CA PRO A 334 -14.53 -15.00 -36.81
C PRO A 334 -13.53 -14.20 -35.97
N THR A 335 -12.75 -14.85 -35.14
CA THR A 335 -11.66 -14.21 -34.40
C THR A 335 -10.52 -13.81 -35.34
N SER A 336 -9.72 -12.83 -34.93
CA SER A 336 -8.62 -12.31 -35.77
C SER A 336 -7.50 -13.31 -36.01
N ASP A 337 -7.36 -14.32 -35.15
CA ASP A 337 -6.45 -15.47 -35.29
C ASP A 337 -7.04 -16.61 -36.14
N GLY A 338 -8.33 -16.52 -36.47
CA GLY A 338 -9.03 -17.53 -37.25
C GLY A 338 -9.45 -18.79 -36.51
N ASP A 339 -9.15 -18.87 -35.22
CA ASP A 339 -9.29 -20.09 -34.43
C ASP A 339 -10.72 -20.30 -33.90
N GLY A 340 -11.60 -19.28 -33.95
CA GLY A 340 -12.90 -19.37 -33.32
C GLY A 340 -13.89 -18.30 -33.77
N TYR A 341 -15.03 -18.26 -33.09
CA TYR A 341 -16.14 -17.33 -33.34
C TYR A 341 -16.53 -16.58 -32.07
N ARG A 342 -16.92 -15.31 -32.25
CA ARG A 342 -17.46 -14.47 -31.18
C ARG A 342 -18.68 -13.71 -31.66
N PHE A 343 -19.50 -13.29 -30.71
CA PHE A 343 -20.57 -12.34 -31.06
C PHE A 343 -19.99 -11.00 -31.52
N ARG A 344 -20.64 -10.41 -32.53
CA ARG A 344 -20.30 -9.05 -32.98
C ARG A 344 -20.56 -8.02 -31.89
N HIS A 345 -21.71 -8.14 -31.22
CA HIS A 345 -22.14 -7.28 -30.13
C HIS A 345 -22.54 -8.12 -28.93
N SER A 346 -21.98 -7.79 -27.80
CA SER A 346 -22.27 -8.49 -26.54
C SER A 346 -23.76 -8.41 -26.14
N LEU A 347 -24.46 -7.31 -26.48
CA LEU A 347 -25.91 -7.20 -26.26
C LEU A 347 -26.70 -8.30 -26.94
N VAL A 348 -26.31 -8.70 -28.16
CA VAL A 348 -26.96 -9.81 -28.86
C VAL A 348 -26.69 -11.13 -28.13
N ARG A 349 -25.47 -11.35 -27.68
CA ARG A 349 -25.11 -12.52 -26.89
C ARG A 349 -25.93 -12.62 -25.60
N GLU A 350 -26.01 -11.51 -24.86
CA GLU A 350 -26.78 -11.42 -23.62
C GLU A 350 -28.27 -11.70 -23.89
N ALA A 351 -28.86 -11.08 -24.90
CA ALA A 351 -30.26 -11.34 -25.26
C ALA A 351 -30.49 -12.81 -25.58
N VAL A 352 -29.60 -13.48 -26.34
CA VAL A 352 -29.69 -14.89 -26.70
C VAL A 352 -29.49 -15.81 -25.50
N SER A 353 -28.52 -15.49 -24.61
CA SER A 353 -28.28 -16.25 -23.38
C SER A 353 -29.47 -16.16 -22.41
N ASP A 354 -30.05 -14.95 -22.28
CA ASP A 354 -31.24 -14.74 -21.44
C ASP A 354 -32.52 -15.38 -21.98
N ASP A 355 -32.58 -15.64 -23.29
CA ASP A 355 -33.70 -16.34 -23.91
C ASP A 355 -33.70 -17.85 -23.65
N LEU A 356 -32.52 -18.40 -23.30
CA LEU A 356 -32.40 -19.82 -23.00
C LEU A 356 -33.06 -20.16 -21.66
N LEU A 357 -33.87 -21.25 -21.68
CA LEU A 357 -34.43 -21.81 -20.45
C LEU A 357 -33.31 -22.37 -19.55
N PRO A 358 -33.47 -22.34 -18.21
CA PRO A 358 -32.44 -22.87 -17.29
C PRO A 358 -31.99 -24.30 -17.62
N GLY A 359 -32.88 -25.17 -18.04
CA GLY A 359 -32.56 -26.53 -18.46
C GLY A 359 -31.78 -26.61 -19.77
N GLU A 360 -32.01 -25.66 -20.69
CA GLU A 360 -31.23 -25.56 -21.94
C GLU A 360 -29.82 -25.09 -21.67
N ARG A 361 -29.66 -24.07 -20.82
CA ARG A 361 -28.34 -23.58 -20.37
C ARG A 361 -27.54 -24.69 -19.70
N ALA A 362 -28.14 -25.40 -18.74
CA ALA A 362 -27.50 -26.53 -18.06
C ALA A 362 -27.07 -27.62 -19.04
N ARG A 363 -27.90 -27.94 -20.04
CA ARG A 363 -27.58 -28.95 -21.06
C ARG A 363 -26.44 -28.49 -21.98
N VAL A 364 -26.41 -27.24 -22.39
CA VAL A 364 -25.33 -26.70 -23.23
C VAL A 364 -24.00 -26.68 -22.46
N ASN A 365 -24.02 -26.18 -21.21
CA ASN A 365 -22.85 -26.19 -20.35
C ASN A 365 -22.32 -27.61 -20.11
N ARG A 366 -23.19 -28.61 -19.90
CA ARG A 366 -22.80 -30.02 -19.77
C ARG A 366 -22.09 -30.53 -21.02
N ARG A 367 -22.57 -30.20 -22.24
CA ARG A 367 -21.94 -30.62 -23.49
C ARG A 367 -20.55 -30.00 -23.65
N PHE A 368 -20.39 -28.74 -23.26
CA PHE A 368 -19.07 -28.10 -23.26
C PHE A 368 -18.09 -28.84 -22.33
N ALA A 369 -18.54 -29.14 -21.11
CA ALA A 369 -17.73 -29.85 -20.14
C ALA A 369 -17.35 -31.27 -20.61
N GLU A 370 -18.34 -32.06 -21.10
CA GLU A 370 -18.13 -33.41 -21.63
C GLU A 370 -17.16 -33.41 -22.84
N ALA A 371 -17.29 -32.46 -23.76
CA ALA A 371 -16.40 -32.33 -24.90
C ALA A 371 -14.96 -32.06 -24.46
N MET A 372 -14.77 -31.17 -23.49
CA MET A 372 -13.45 -30.82 -22.96
C MET A 372 -12.84 -31.94 -22.10
N GLU A 373 -13.62 -32.78 -21.45
CA GLU A 373 -13.12 -34.01 -20.79
C GLU A 373 -12.72 -35.07 -21.81
N ALA A 374 -13.42 -35.18 -22.93
CA ALA A 374 -13.16 -36.16 -23.98
C ALA A 374 -11.91 -35.82 -24.80
N ASP A 375 -11.63 -34.54 -25.04
CA ASP A 375 -10.47 -34.09 -25.80
C ASP A 375 -9.89 -32.78 -25.19
N GLU A 376 -8.70 -32.92 -24.62
CA GLU A 376 -8.00 -31.84 -23.95
C GLU A 376 -7.47 -30.75 -24.91
N THR A 377 -7.35 -31.06 -26.18
CA THR A 377 -6.79 -30.16 -27.21
C THR A 377 -7.79 -29.14 -27.74
N LEU A 378 -9.08 -29.26 -27.41
CA LEU A 378 -10.16 -28.37 -27.88
C LEU A 378 -10.04 -26.93 -27.40
N VAL A 379 -9.37 -26.74 -26.29
CA VAL A 379 -9.11 -25.42 -25.70
C VAL A 379 -7.67 -25.31 -25.22
N ARG A 380 -7.18 -24.11 -25.02
CA ARG A 380 -5.83 -23.88 -24.52
C ARG A 380 -5.67 -24.47 -23.11
N ALA A 381 -4.55 -25.16 -22.86
CA ALA A 381 -4.28 -25.81 -21.58
C ALA A 381 -4.40 -24.86 -20.38
N GLY A 382 -3.96 -23.62 -20.51
CA GLY A 382 -4.03 -22.62 -19.46
C GLY A 382 -5.46 -22.14 -19.10
N GLU A 383 -6.44 -22.41 -19.95
CA GLU A 383 -7.85 -22.00 -19.75
C GLU A 383 -8.75 -23.17 -19.39
N ARG A 384 -8.34 -24.39 -19.77
CA ARG A 384 -9.16 -25.60 -19.71
C ARG A 384 -9.73 -25.86 -18.31
N VAL A 385 -8.91 -25.83 -17.28
CA VAL A 385 -9.29 -26.19 -15.91
C VAL A 385 -10.37 -25.22 -15.38
N ILE A 386 -10.23 -23.94 -15.63
CA ILE A 386 -11.17 -22.90 -15.15
C ILE A 386 -12.47 -22.96 -15.94
N ARG A 387 -12.39 -23.14 -17.27
CA ARG A 387 -13.59 -23.26 -18.13
C ARG A 387 -14.38 -24.52 -17.77
N LEU A 388 -13.69 -25.64 -17.53
CA LEU A 388 -14.32 -26.91 -17.14
C LEU A 388 -15.07 -26.78 -15.80
N ALA A 389 -14.46 -26.12 -14.80
CA ALA A 389 -15.12 -25.83 -13.53
C ALA A 389 -16.38 -25.00 -13.70
N SER A 390 -16.32 -23.97 -14.53
CA SER A 390 -17.47 -23.11 -14.83
C SER A 390 -18.60 -23.89 -15.52
N TYR A 391 -18.29 -24.67 -16.56
CA TYR A 391 -19.28 -25.42 -17.29
C TYR A 391 -19.96 -26.50 -16.44
N TRP A 392 -19.23 -27.27 -15.62
CA TRP A 392 -19.82 -28.21 -14.70
C TRP A 392 -20.70 -27.53 -13.64
N TYR A 393 -20.28 -26.40 -13.14
CA TYR A 393 -21.09 -25.64 -12.17
C TYR A 393 -22.43 -25.20 -12.77
N TYR A 394 -22.41 -24.59 -13.97
CA TYR A 394 -23.65 -24.18 -14.66
C TYR A 394 -24.44 -25.34 -15.28
N ALA A 395 -23.83 -26.49 -15.45
CA ALA A 395 -24.54 -27.74 -15.76
C ALA A 395 -25.35 -28.29 -14.57
N ASN A 396 -25.20 -27.67 -13.38
CA ASN A 396 -25.82 -28.12 -12.12
C ASN A 396 -25.46 -29.57 -11.76
N ASP A 397 -24.27 -30.02 -12.07
CA ASP A 397 -23.77 -31.35 -11.74
C ASP A 397 -22.76 -31.24 -10.59
N ALA A 398 -23.24 -31.24 -9.34
CA ALA A 398 -22.39 -31.03 -8.16
C ALA A 398 -21.26 -32.06 -8.02
N VAL A 399 -21.50 -33.32 -8.47
CA VAL A 399 -20.52 -34.42 -8.39
C VAL A 399 -19.30 -34.16 -9.29
N LYS A 400 -19.53 -33.60 -10.48
CA LYS A 400 -18.50 -33.22 -11.42
C LYS A 400 -17.93 -31.83 -11.13
N ALA A 401 -18.77 -30.90 -10.66
CA ALA A 401 -18.40 -29.53 -10.40
C ALA A 401 -17.42 -29.41 -9.24
N LEU A 402 -17.62 -30.13 -8.13
CA LEU A 402 -16.76 -29.97 -6.94
C LEU A 402 -15.29 -30.28 -7.23
N PRO A 403 -14.89 -31.41 -7.81
CA PRO A 403 -13.48 -31.69 -8.13
C PRO A 403 -12.92 -30.70 -9.17
N ALA A 404 -13.74 -30.28 -10.15
CA ALA A 404 -13.31 -29.30 -11.16
C ALA A 404 -13.06 -27.90 -10.56
N VAL A 405 -13.95 -27.45 -9.67
CA VAL A 405 -13.80 -26.17 -8.95
C VAL A 405 -12.56 -26.18 -8.04
N LEU A 406 -12.30 -27.30 -7.35
CA LEU A 406 -11.09 -27.48 -6.54
C LEU A 406 -9.82 -27.40 -7.40
N ALA A 407 -9.78 -28.06 -8.54
CA ALA A 407 -8.66 -27.97 -9.47
C ALA A 407 -8.44 -26.54 -10.01
N ALA A 408 -9.57 -25.84 -10.29
CA ALA A 408 -9.52 -24.44 -10.70
C ALA A 408 -8.99 -23.52 -9.58
N SER A 409 -9.37 -23.77 -8.32
CA SER A 409 -8.86 -23.00 -7.17
C SER A 409 -7.35 -23.11 -7.02
N VAL A 410 -6.79 -24.31 -7.20
CA VAL A 410 -5.34 -24.51 -7.20
C VAL A 410 -4.66 -23.76 -8.36
N THR A 411 -5.29 -23.78 -9.54
CA THR A 411 -4.78 -23.03 -10.70
C THR A 411 -4.79 -21.52 -10.44
N ALA A 412 -5.84 -20.99 -9.83
CA ALA A 412 -5.92 -19.58 -9.44
C ALA A 412 -4.84 -19.22 -8.39
N ARG A 413 -4.63 -20.08 -7.39
CA ARG A 413 -3.55 -19.91 -6.39
C ARG A 413 -2.18 -19.83 -7.05
N ARG A 414 -1.86 -20.75 -7.95
CA ARG A 414 -0.58 -20.78 -8.68
C ARG A 414 -0.36 -19.53 -9.53
N ARG A 415 -1.43 -18.85 -9.93
CA ARG A 415 -1.38 -17.57 -10.64
C ARG A 415 -1.38 -16.34 -9.73
N HIS A 416 -1.36 -16.52 -8.40
CA HIS A 416 -1.52 -15.48 -7.39
C HIS A 416 -2.84 -14.68 -7.53
N ALA A 417 -3.84 -15.30 -8.14
CA ALA A 417 -5.19 -14.77 -8.29
C ALA A 417 -6.05 -15.20 -7.08
N TYR A 418 -5.70 -14.68 -5.92
CA TYR A 418 -6.27 -15.14 -4.65
C TYR A 418 -7.74 -14.78 -4.46
N SER A 419 -8.23 -13.71 -5.07
CA SER A 419 -9.65 -13.36 -5.03
C SER A 419 -10.50 -14.37 -5.82
N GLU A 420 -10.01 -14.80 -6.98
CA GLU A 420 -10.65 -15.83 -7.79
C GLU A 420 -10.54 -17.21 -7.10
N GLN A 421 -9.39 -17.51 -6.48
CA GLN A 421 -9.25 -18.72 -5.64
C GLN A 421 -10.29 -18.72 -4.53
N LEU A 422 -10.46 -17.60 -3.81
CA LEU A 422 -11.47 -17.48 -2.74
C LEU A 422 -12.86 -17.75 -3.25
N SER A 423 -13.24 -17.15 -4.36
CA SER A 423 -14.58 -17.34 -4.94
C SER A 423 -14.82 -18.80 -5.35
N LEU A 424 -13.81 -19.46 -5.93
CA LEU A 424 -13.89 -20.87 -6.27
C LEU A 424 -14.00 -21.76 -5.02
N LEU A 425 -13.24 -21.48 -3.97
CA LEU A 425 -13.33 -22.20 -2.70
C LEU A 425 -14.68 -22.02 -2.02
N GLU A 426 -15.27 -20.82 -2.07
CA GLU A 426 -16.63 -20.60 -1.55
C GLU A 426 -17.68 -21.39 -2.32
N ARG A 427 -17.57 -21.48 -3.65
CA ARG A 427 -18.42 -22.40 -4.43
C ARG A 427 -18.21 -23.88 -4.02
N ALA A 428 -16.96 -24.28 -3.80
CA ALA A 428 -16.69 -25.63 -3.32
C ALA A 428 -17.34 -25.88 -1.95
N ILE A 429 -17.31 -24.91 -1.04
CA ILE A 429 -17.96 -24.97 0.27
C ILE A 429 -19.49 -25.05 0.13
N ASP A 430 -20.08 -24.30 -0.80
CA ASP A 430 -21.52 -24.32 -1.07
C ASP A 430 -21.95 -25.65 -1.72
N LEU A 431 -21.16 -26.23 -2.61
CA LEU A 431 -21.42 -27.53 -3.24
C LEU A 431 -21.22 -28.71 -2.27
N TRP A 432 -20.44 -28.54 -1.20
CA TRP A 432 -19.98 -29.62 -0.34
C TRP A 432 -21.09 -30.52 0.18
N GLU A 433 -22.20 -29.96 0.66
CA GLU A 433 -23.32 -30.71 1.20
C GLU A 433 -24.21 -31.33 0.10
N SER A 434 -24.11 -30.86 -1.14
CA SER A 434 -24.87 -31.34 -2.29
C SER A 434 -24.24 -32.58 -2.93
N VAL A 435 -22.97 -32.89 -2.56
CA VAL A 435 -22.21 -34.01 -3.12
C VAL A 435 -22.32 -35.24 -2.20
N PRO A 436 -22.58 -36.46 -2.73
CA PRO A 436 -22.61 -37.68 -1.93
C PRO A 436 -21.32 -37.93 -1.14
N ALA A 437 -21.43 -38.54 0.05
CA ALA A 437 -20.32 -38.83 0.94
C ALA A 437 -19.21 -39.66 0.25
N GLU A 438 -19.62 -40.67 -0.52
CA GLU A 438 -18.70 -41.56 -1.27
C GLU A 438 -17.79 -40.77 -2.24
N THR A 439 -18.33 -39.71 -2.89
CA THR A 439 -17.55 -38.84 -3.78
C THR A 439 -16.60 -37.97 -2.97
N ARG A 440 -17.05 -37.40 -1.84
CA ARG A 440 -16.23 -36.56 -0.97
C ARG A 440 -15.06 -37.32 -0.36
N GLU A 441 -15.27 -38.57 0.08
CA GLU A 441 -14.25 -39.48 0.63
C GLU A 441 -13.13 -39.74 -0.38
N GLY A 442 -13.45 -39.74 -1.68
CA GLY A 442 -12.48 -39.85 -2.77
C GLY A 442 -11.62 -38.62 -3.03
N LEU A 443 -12.01 -37.44 -2.54
CA LEU A 443 -11.25 -36.22 -2.76
C LEU A 443 -10.01 -36.15 -1.85
N ARG A 444 -8.96 -35.57 -2.37
CA ARG A 444 -7.72 -35.36 -1.63
C ARG A 444 -7.34 -33.89 -1.67
N PRO A 445 -6.71 -33.38 -0.62
CA PRO A 445 -6.14 -32.04 -0.64
C PRO A 445 -5.07 -31.90 -1.73
N ALA A 446 -5.14 -30.88 -2.56
CA ALA A 446 -4.15 -30.58 -3.57
C ALA A 446 -3.19 -29.49 -3.08
N ASP A 447 -1.89 -29.73 -3.17
CA ASP A 447 -0.82 -28.82 -2.72
C ASP A 447 -1.02 -28.34 -1.25
N TYR A 448 -1.45 -29.26 -0.42
CA TYR A 448 -1.97 -29.02 0.94
C TYR A 448 -0.93 -28.45 1.90
N THR A 449 0.33 -28.87 1.78
CA THR A 449 1.40 -28.49 2.68
C THR A 449 1.79 -27.02 2.60
N ASP A 450 1.49 -26.36 1.49
CA ASP A 450 1.85 -24.95 1.29
C ASP A 450 0.92 -23.97 2.02
N VAL A 451 -0.31 -24.40 2.32
CA VAL A 451 -1.36 -23.53 2.85
C VAL A 451 -1.76 -23.90 4.27
N TYR A 452 -1.83 -25.17 4.54
CA TYR A 452 -2.34 -25.73 5.77
C TYR A 452 -1.55 -26.98 6.16
N PRO A 453 -0.63 -26.89 7.14
CA PRO A 453 0.16 -28.04 7.53
C PRO A 453 -0.73 -29.15 8.05
N PRO A 454 -0.64 -30.35 7.52
CA PRO A 454 -1.43 -31.48 8.00
C PRO A 454 -1.06 -31.78 9.46
N CYS A 455 -2.04 -32.20 10.24
CA CYS A 455 -1.87 -32.62 11.64
C CYS A 455 -1.09 -33.96 11.77
N GLY A 456 0.01 -34.10 11.07
CA GLY A 456 0.78 -35.35 11.04
C GLY A 456 0.14 -36.48 10.25
N CYS A 457 -0.92 -36.21 9.48
CA CYS A 457 -1.58 -37.15 8.61
C CYS A 457 -0.83 -37.27 7.28
N ASP A 458 -0.83 -38.45 6.69
CA ASP A 458 -0.33 -38.69 5.34
C ASP A 458 -1.24 -37.99 4.31
N PRO A 459 -0.77 -36.98 3.56
CA PRO A 459 -1.62 -36.24 2.60
C PRO A 459 -2.21 -37.14 1.51
N GLU A 460 -1.53 -38.21 1.16
CA GLU A 460 -1.99 -39.16 0.13
C GLU A 460 -3.17 -40.05 0.62
N ASN A 461 -3.25 -40.25 1.94
CA ASN A 461 -4.27 -41.11 2.55
C ASN A 461 -5.38 -40.31 3.29
N THR A 462 -5.21 -39.04 3.49
CA THR A 462 -6.20 -38.24 4.23
C THR A 462 -7.23 -37.65 3.26
N GLY A 463 -8.50 -37.93 3.50
CA GLY A 463 -9.61 -37.36 2.74
C GLY A 463 -9.76 -35.86 2.98
N LEU A 464 -10.13 -35.12 1.93
CA LEU A 464 -10.41 -33.68 2.03
C LEU A 464 -11.62 -33.46 2.96
N GLN A 465 -11.53 -32.49 3.84
CA GLN A 465 -12.59 -32.11 4.78
C GLN A 465 -13.07 -30.67 4.51
N ARG A 466 -14.28 -30.36 4.94
CA ARG A 466 -14.80 -28.99 4.83
C ARG A 466 -13.97 -27.95 5.57
N LEU A 467 -13.35 -28.35 6.68
CA LEU A 467 -12.43 -27.49 7.44
C LEU A 467 -11.18 -27.12 6.64
N ASP A 468 -10.71 -28.02 5.77
CA ASP A 468 -9.59 -27.73 4.89
C ASP A 468 -9.93 -26.66 3.86
N LEU A 469 -11.16 -26.72 3.31
CA LEU A 469 -11.66 -25.68 2.39
C LEU A 469 -11.80 -24.32 3.09
N LEU A 470 -12.27 -24.30 4.33
CA LEU A 470 -12.34 -23.06 5.13
C LEU A 470 -10.95 -22.50 5.46
N ALA A 471 -9.97 -23.36 5.70
CA ALA A 471 -8.59 -22.96 5.94
C ALA A 471 -7.98 -22.31 4.68
N GLU A 472 -8.06 -23.01 3.53
CA GLU A 472 -7.59 -22.48 2.25
C GLU A 472 -8.30 -21.17 1.87
N ALA A 473 -9.63 -21.10 2.04
CA ALA A 473 -10.41 -19.90 1.76
C ALA A 473 -10.01 -18.73 2.67
N SER A 474 -9.73 -19.00 3.95
CA SER A 474 -9.23 -17.97 4.88
C SER A 474 -7.89 -17.41 4.45
N VAL A 475 -6.96 -18.26 4.04
CA VAL A 475 -5.64 -17.85 3.55
C VAL A 475 -5.77 -17.09 2.23
N ALA A 476 -6.57 -17.59 1.28
CA ALA A 476 -6.84 -16.92 0.01
C ALA A 476 -7.47 -15.52 0.22
N ALA A 477 -8.43 -15.41 1.13
CA ALA A 477 -9.04 -14.13 1.49
C ALA A 477 -8.01 -13.15 2.09
N ARG A 478 -7.10 -13.64 2.94
CA ARG A 478 -6.03 -12.83 3.53
C ARG A 478 -5.05 -12.32 2.46
N TYR A 479 -4.59 -13.20 1.58
CA TYR A 479 -3.67 -12.83 0.49
C TYR A 479 -4.34 -11.93 -0.57
N GLY A 480 -5.65 -12.11 -0.81
CA GLY A 480 -6.46 -11.25 -1.67
C GLY A 480 -6.81 -9.88 -1.06
N GLY A 481 -6.37 -9.61 0.18
CA GLY A 481 -6.67 -8.34 0.87
C GLY A 481 -8.06 -8.29 1.54
N GLU A 482 -8.85 -9.35 1.46
CA GLU A 482 -10.21 -9.43 2.01
C GLU A 482 -10.22 -9.93 3.48
N ARG A 483 -9.43 -9.27 4.34
CA ARG A 483 -9.19 -9.69 5.74
C ARG A 483 -10.46 -9.86 6.57
N GLU A 484 -11.51 -9.07 6.32
CA GLU A 484 -12.81 -9.21 6.99
C GLU A 484 -13.51 -10.53 6.63
N ARG A 485 -13.39 -10.93 5.38
CA ARG A 485 -13.95 -12.19 4.87
C ARG A 485 -13.18 -13.37 5.44
N ALA A 486 -11.84 -13.29 5.46
CA ALA A 486 -10.99 -14.27 6.15
C ALA A 486 -11.40 -14.45 7.62
N LEU A 487 -11.63 -13.34 8.33
CA LEU A 487 -12.07 -13.38 9.74
C LEU A 487 -13.44 -14.04 9.92
N LYS A 488 -14.35 -13.88 8.96
CA LYS A 488 -15.66 -14.57 8.97
C LYS A 488 -15.49 -16.08 8.75
N LEU A 489 -14.62 -16.49 7.82
CA LEU A 489 -14.32 -17.88 7.54
C LEU A 489 -13.67 -18.59 8.74
N THR A 490 -12.66 -17.96 9.36
CA THR A 490 -12.05 -18.50 10.59
C THR A 490 -13.04 -18.66 11.74
N LYS A 491 -13.97 -17.70 11.91
CA LYS A 491 -15.04 -17.82 12.91
C LYS A 491 -15.98 -18.98 12.62
N THR A 492 -16.27 -19.23 11.36
CA THR A 492 -17.13 -20.36 10.96
C THR A 492 -16.43 -21.68 11.25
N ALA A 493 -15.15 -21.81 10.90
CA ALA A 493 -14.36 -23.01 11.19
C ALA A 493 -14.22 -23.29 12.70
N LEU A 494 -13.93 -22.24 13.49
CA LEU A 494 -13.81 -22.36 14.94
C LEU A 494 -15.13 -22.83 15.61
N ARG A 495 -16.30 -22.37 15.11
CA ARG A 495 -17.60 -22.88 15.61
C ARG A 495 -17.84 -24.34 15.26
N MET A 496 -17.43 -24.81 14.09
CA MET A 496 -17.48 -26.23 13.76
C MET A 496 -16.58 -27.06 14.68
N LEU A 497 -15.40 -26.55 14.98
CA LEU A 497 -14.44 -27.19 15.88
C LEU A 497 -14.84 -27.18 17.37
N GLU A 498 -15.87 -26.42 17.78
CA GLU A 498 -16.46 -26.55 19.12
C GLU A 498 -17.18 -27.90 19.32
N GLU A 499 -17.61 -28.52 18.22
CA GLU A 499 -18.29 -29.82 18.20
C GLU A 499 -17.33 -30.98 17.88
N GLU A 500 -16.10 -30.69 17.40
CA GLU A 500 -15.10 -31.67 16.99
C GLU A 500 -13.87 -31.59 17.93
N ASP A 501 -13.35 -32.73 18.35
CA ASP A 501 -12.14 -32.79 19.21
C ASP A 501 -10.87 -32.81 18.34
N ASP A 502 -10.58 -31.68 17.67
CA ASP A 502 -9.34 -31.47 16.91
C ASP A 502 -8.60 -30.20 17.38
N PRO A 503 -7.83 -30.31 18.47
CA PRO A 503 -7.16 -29.18 19.07
C PRO A 503 -6.07 -28.57 18.18
N LEU A 504 -5.42 -29.35 17.28
CA LEU A 504 -4.40 -28.85 16.38
C LEU A 504 -5.00 -27.95 15.29
N ARG A 505 -6.11 -28.37 14.68
CA ARG A 505 -6.83 -27.51 13.72
C ARG A 505 -7.38 -26.27 14.37
N ALA A 506 -7.95 -26.39 15.57
CA ALA A 506 -8.41 -25.26 16.33
C ALA A 506 -7.28 -24.26 16.63
N ALA A 507 -6.11 -24.75 17.07
CA ALA A 507 -4.95 -23.90 17.34
C ALA A 507 -4.45 -23.17 16.08
N TRP A 508 -4.46 -23.84 14.92
CA TRP A 508 -4.12 -23.23 13.64
C TRP A 508 -5.08 -22.07 13.30
N PHE A 509 -6.39 -22.29 13.40
CA PHE A 509 -7.40 -21.24 13.13
C PHE A 509 -7.31 -20.08 14.14
N TRP A 510 -7.00 -20.35 15.40
CA TRP A 510 -6.76 -19.29 16.40
C TRP A 510 -5.51 -18.48 16.06
N THR A 511 -4.45 -19.12 15.56
CA THR A 511 -3.23 -18.45 15.11
C THR A 511 -3.50 -17.57 13.87
N GLU A 512 -4.27 -18.08 12.91
CA GLU A 512 -4.68 -17.31 11.73
C GLU A 512 -5.57 -16.12 12.12
N ARG A 513 -6.49 -16.32 13.07
CA ARG A 513 -7.34 -15.25 13.59
C ARG A 513 -6.51 -14.16 14.28
N SER A 514 -5.45 -14.52 15.03
CA SER A 514 -4.51 -13.56 15.60
C SER A 514 -3.90 -12.65 14.53
N ARG A 515 -3.43 -13.24 13.42
CA ARG A 515 -2.90 -12.47 12.28
C ARG A 515 -3.91 -11.47 11.73
N LEU A 516 -5.14 -11.93 11.56
CA LEU A 516 -6.23 -11.11 11.01
C LEU A 516 -6.64 -9.96 11.95
N ILE A 517 -6.74 -10.22 13.26
CA ILE A 517 -7.06 -9.21 14.27
C ILE A 517 -5.98 -8.11 14.29
N ALA A 518 -4.71 -8.49 14.31
CA ALA A 518 -3.58 -7.56 14.25
C ALA A 518 -3.56 -6.78 12.93
N GLY A 519 -3.76 -7.45 11.79
CA GLY A 519 -3.79 -6.84 10.46
C GLY A 519 -4.96 -5.89 10.22
N LEU A 520 -6.07 -6.07 10.94
CA LEU A 520 -7.25 -5.18 10.92
C LEU A 520 -7.18 -4.07 11.99
N ALA A 521 -6.10 -3.99 12.75
CA ALA A 521 -5.93 -3.06 13.89
C ALA A 521 -7.08 -3.15 14.93
N ARG A 522 -7.63 -4.36 15.13
CA ARG A 522 -8.71 -4.64 16.11
C ARG A 522 -8.19 -5.09 17.46
N GLY A 523 -6.90 -5.25 17.59
CA GLY A 523 -6.17 -5.68 18.78
C GLY A 523 -4.76 -6.13 18.44
N ASP A 524 -4.01 -6.58 19.45
CA ASP A 524 -2.65 -7.08 19.27
C ASP A 524 -2.58 -8.59 18.94
N GLY A 525 -3.72 -9.27 18.94
CA GLY A 525 -3.88 -10.69 18.65
C GLY A 525 -3.40 -11.64 19.75
N TRP A 526 -3.06 -11.14 20.94
CA TRP A 526 -2.55 -11.97 22.04
C TRP A 526 -3.58 -12.95 22.58
N ALA A 527 -4.83 -12.53 22.73
CA ALA A 527 -5.88 -13.39 23.24
C ALA A 527 -6.05 -14.67 22.40
N GLU A 528 -5.94 -14.52 21.08
CA GLU A 528 -6.01 -15.60 20.12
C GLU A 528 -4.79 -16.53 20.23
N ILE A 529 -3.57 -15.95 20.33
CA ILE A 529 -2.33 -16.73 20.51
C ILE A 529 -2.38 -17.51 21.82
N ALA A 530 -2.80 -16.89 22.92
CA ALA A 530 -2.92 -17.54 24.22
C ALA A 530 -3.87 -18.73 24.14
N ARG A 531 -5.01 -18.58 23.45
CA ARG A 531 -5.94 -19.69 23.22
C ARG A 531 -5.32 -20.82 22.39
N ALA A 532 -4.57 -20.49 21.32
CA ALA A 532 -3.84 -21.49 20.55
C ALA A 532 -2.82 -22.26 21.41
N GLN A 533 -2.08 -21.55 22.28
CA GLN A 533 -1.13 -22.17 23.20
C GLN A 533 -1.80 -23.13 24.21
N GLU A 534 -2.98 -22.78 24.71
CA GLU A 534 -3.75 -23.66 25.59
C GLU A 534 -4.14 -24.97 24.88
N LEU A 535 -4.57 -24.88 23.62
CA LEU A 535 -5.00 -26.02 22.84
C LEU A 535 -3.87 -27.01 22.52
N VAL A 536 -2.67 -26.50 22.25
CA VAL A 536 -1.53 -27.37 21.95
C VAL A 536 -0.78 -27.87 23.18
N ARG A 537 -1.13 -27.36 24.37
CA ARG A 537 -0.46 -27.72 25.63
C ARG A 537 -0.62 -29.20 25.92
N GLY A 538 0.52 -29.91 26.06
CA GLY A 538 0.55 -31.34 26.35
C GLY A 538 0.34 -32.26 25.16
N LEU A 539 0.14 -31.72 23.98
CA LEU A 539 0.11 -32.49 22.75
C LEU A 539 1.54 -32.84 22.29
N PRO A 540 1.71 -33.93 21.54
CA PRO A 540 2.98 -34.25 20.90
C PRO A 540 3.49 -33.09 20.03
N PRO A 541 4.81 -32.96 19.81
CA PRO A 541 5.34 -31.98 18.89
C PRO A 541 4.74 -32.16 17.48
N SER A 542 4.30 -31.05 16.89
CA SER A 542 3.79 -30.99 15.53
C SER A 542 4.19 -29.66 14.91
N GLN A 543 4.10 -29.55 13.58
CA GLN A 543 4.40 -28.32 12.89
C GLN A 543 3.50 -27.15 13.36
N VAL A 544 2.19 -27.43 13.55
CA VAL A 544 1.24 -26.44 14.09
C VAL A 544 1.65 -26.01 15.51
N HIS A 545 2.08 -26.96 16.36
CA HIS A 545 2.53 -26.64 17.71
C HIS A 545 3.78 -25.73 17.68
N ALA A 546 4.76 -26.07 16.82
CA ALA A 546 5.95 -25.24 16.66
C ALA A 546 5.60 -23.82 16.15
N GLU A 547 4.69 -23.71 15.17
CA GLU A 547 4.26 -22.42 14.66
C GLU A 547 3.55 -21.55 15.72
N VAL A 548 2.68 -22.13 16.56
CA VAL A 548 2.03 -21.44 17.69
C VAL A 548 3.09 -20.88 18.66
N LEU A 549 4.12 -21.68 19.00
CA LEU A 549 5.19 -21.26 19.89
C LEU A 549 6.04 -20.14 19.28
N VAL A 550 6.41 -20.25 17.99
CA VAL A 550 7.15 -19.20 17.27
C VAL A 550 6.36 -17.90 17.24
N ARG A 551 5.05 -17.99 17.00
CA ARG A 551 4.16 -16.82 16.97
C ARG A 551 4.06 -16.14 18.33
N ALA A 552 3.90 -16.92 19.39
CA ALA A 552 3.87 -16.43 20.77
C ALA A 552 5.18 -15.75 21.16
N ALA A 553 6.31 -16.38 20.85
CA ALA A 553 7.65 -15.83 21.11
C ALA A 553 7.89 -14.54 20.33
N GLY A 554 7.48 -14.49 19.05
CA GLY A 554 7.58 -13.28 18.23
C GLY A 554 6.73 -12.13 18.74
N TRP A 555 5.51 -12.42 19.20
CA TRP A 555 4.67 -11.41 19.84
C TRP A 555 5.33 -10.91 21.14
N GLY A 556 5.84 -11.83 21.96
CA GLY A 556 6.53 -11.51 23.20
C GLY A 556 7.76 -10.62 22.98
N MET A 557 8.56 -10.89 21.96
CA MET A 557 9.71 -10.06 21.59
C MET A 557 9.32 -8.60 21.30
N LEU A 558 8.17 -8.38 20.66
CA LEU A 558 7.74 -7.04 20.28
C LEU A 558 7.01 -6.27 21.39
N HIS A 559 6.34 -6.96 22.33
CA HIS A 559 5.44 -6.34 23.29
C HIS A 559 5.96 -6.41 24.73
N ASN A 560 6.60 -7.51 25.08
CA ASN A 560 7.12 -7.76 26.44
C ASN A 560 8.40 -8.59 26.40
N PRO A 561 9.50 -8.09 25.81
CA PRO A 561 10.76 -8.80 25.78
C PRO A 561 11.28 -9.06 27.21
N GLY A 562 11.86 -10.24 27.43
CA GLY A 562 12.38 -10.64 28.73
C GLY A 562 12.78 -12.12 28.80
N PRO A 563 13.28 -12.60 29.94
CA PRO A 563 13.77 -13.97 30.10
C PRO A 563 12.72 -15.05 29.81
N ASP A 564 11.47 -14.81 30.20
CA ASP A 564 10.36 -15.76 29.96
C ASP A 564 10.09 -15.94 28.45
N ASN A 565 10.17 -14.82 27.69
CA ASN A 565 10.00 -14.85 26.25
C ASN A 565 11.22 -15.43 25.53
N LEU A 566 12.43 -15.24 26.05
CA LEU A 566 13.63 -15.92 25.57
C LEU A 566 13.48 -17.44 25.72
N ALA A 567 13.11 -17.92 26.91
CA ALA A 567 12.87 -19.34 27.15
C ALA A 567 11.71 -19.90 26.29
N ALA A 568 10.70 -19.08 25.99
CA ALA A 568 9.61 -19.47 25.08
C ALA A 568 10.11 -19.60 23.62
N ALA A 569 10.97 -18.68 23.19
CA ALA A 569 11.58 -18.72 21.86
C ALA A 569 12.54 -19.92 21.71
N GLU A 570 13.34 -20.24 22.72
CA GLU A 570 14.21 -21.43 22.75
C GLU A 570 13.39 -22.72 22.64
N ARG A 571 12.27 -22.83 23.38
CA ARG A 571 11.35 -23.97 23.22
C ARG A 571 10.77 -24.06 21.83
N ALA A 572 10.47 -22.93 21.19
CA ALA A 572 10.00 -22.93 19.82
C ALA A 572 11.05 -23.49 18.84
N VAL A 573 12.33 -23.17 19.06
CA VAL A 573 13.45 -23.76 18.29
C VAL A 573 13.51 -25.29 18.49
N GLU A 574 13.42 -25.77 19.74
CA GLU A 574 13.44 -27.19 20.05
C GLU A 574 12.31 -27.95 19.36
N TYR A 575 11.08 -27.41 19.42
CA TYR A 575 9.92 -28.04 18.79
C TYR A 575 10.03 -28.06 17.27
N ALA A 576 10.49 -26.99 16.65
CA ALA A 576 10.71 -26.94 15.22
C ALA A 576 11.76 -27.99 14.77
N ARG A 577 12.84 -28.18 15.54
CA ARG A 577 13.83 -29.25 15.31
C ARG A 577 13.25 -30.65 15.45
N MET A 578 12.43 -30.89 16.47
CA MET A 578 11.79 -32.18 16.68
C MET A 578 10.92 -32.61 15.52
N VAL A 579 10.28 -31.64 14.83
CA VAL A 579 9.39 -31.92 13.68
C VAL A 579 10.09 -31.76 12.32
N GLY A 580 11.39 -31.43 12.30
CA GLY A 580 12.15 -31.24 11.08
C GLY A 580 11.75 -30.03 10.24
N ALA A 581 11.10 -29.01 10.82
CA ALA A 581 10.65 -27.81 10.15
C ALA A 581 11.73 -26.72 10.23
N GLU A 582 12.70 -26.75 9.28
CA GLU A 582 13.88 -25.88 9.31
C GLU A 582 13.53 -24.40 9.12
N ASP A 583 12.53 -24.08 8.33
CA ASP A 583 12.02 -22.72 8.14
C ASP A 583 11.42 -22.13 9.42
N ILE A 584 10.64 -22.92 10.16
CA ILE A 584 10.08 -22.54 11.46
C ILE A 584 11.21 -22.42 12.50
N GLU A 585 12.20 -23.33 12.49
CA GLU A 585 13.39 -23.25 13.34
C GLU A 585 14.13 -21.93 13.13
N LEU A 586 14.49 -21.62 11.89
CA LEU A 586 15.22 -20.39 11.56
C LEU A 586 14.43 -19.15 11.97
N ASN A 587 13.10 -19.18 11.79
CA ASN A 587 12.22 -18.10 12.22
C ASN A 587 12.24 -17.88 13.76
N ALA A 588 12.25 -18.97 14.53
CA ALA A 588 12.37 -18.93 15.99
C ALA A 588 13.76 -18.41 16.41
N ARG A 589 14.84 -18.88 15.75
CA ARG A 589 16.22 -18.46 16.03
C ARG A 589 16.43 -16.96 15.84
N ILE A 590 15.79 -16.30 14.84
CA ILE A 590 15.80 -14.82 14.74
C ILE A 590 15.26 -14.18 16.02
N THR A 591 14.17 -14.73 16.58
CA THR A 591 13.56 -14.21 17.79
C THR A 591 14.46 -14.42 19.01
N VAL A 592 15.05 -15.62 19.15
CA VAL A 592 16.04 -15.92 20.23
C VAL A 592 17.21 -14.94 20.14
N ALA A 593 17.81 -14.81 18.96
CA ALA A 593 18.98 -13.96 18.76
C ALA A 593 18.68 -12.48 19.08
N SER A 594 17.52 -11.98 18.68
CA SER A 594 17.10 -10.60 19.01
C SER A 594 16.93 -10.40 20.51
N LEU A 595 16.31 -11.35 21.21
CA LEU A 595 16.13 -11.31 22.67
C LEU A 595 17.45 -11.46 23.42
N CYS A 596 18.42 -12.22 22.91
CA CYS A 596 19.78 -12.31 23.45
C CYS A 596 20.47 -10.94 23.42
N VAL A 597 20.39 -10.22 22.29
CA VAL A 597 20.95 -8.85 22.19
C VAL A 597 20.28 -7.92 23.20
N ASP A 598 18.96 -7.97 23.30
CA ASP A 598 18.19 -7.12 24.23
C ASP A 598 18.49 -7.45 25.71
N SER A 599 18.88 -8.70 26.00
CA SER A 599 19.27 -9.15 27.34
C SER A 599 20.74 -8.87 27.70
N GLY A 600 21.52 -8.35 26.75
CA GLY A 600 22.93 -7.97 26.94
C GLY A 600 23.96 -8.95 26.38
N ASP A 601 23.56 -10.13 25.88
CA ASP A 601 24.45 -11.06 25.19
C ASP A 601 24.52 -10.71 23.69
N SER A 602 25.10 -9.55 23.42
CA SER A 602 25.04 -8.93 22.09
C SER A 602 25.83 -9.69 21.04
N GLU A 603 27.03 -10.22 21.37
CA GLU A 603 27.89 -10.89 20.41
C GLU A 603 27.30 -12.23 19.98
N THR A 604 26.78 -13.04 20.93
CA THR A 604 26.08 -14.30 20.61
C THR A 604 24.84 -14.04 19.77
N GLY A 605 24.01 -13.05 20.14
CA GLY A 605 22.81 -12.72 19.38
C GLY A 605 23.11 -12.23 17.96
N LEU A 606 24.10 -11.36 17.78
CA LEU A 606 24.48 -10.89 16.44
C LEU A 606 25.07 -12.02 15.57
N ALA A 607 25.95 -12.88 16.14
CA ALA A 607 26.51 -14.02 15.44
C ALA A 607 25.41 -14.96 14.96
N GLU A 608 24.40 -15.20 15.79
CA GLU A 608 23.26 -16.04 15.44
C GLU A 608 22.38 -15.43 14.34
N LEU A 609 22.12 -14.11 14.39
CA LEU A 609 21.40 -13.40 13.30
C LEU A 609 22.13 -13.50 11.97
N HIS A 610 23.47 -13.40 11.98
CA HIS A 610 24.28 -13.61 10.78
C HIS A 610 24.16 -15.04 10.27
N ALA A 611 24.29 -16.05 11.13
CA ALA A 611 24.19 -17.47 10.75
C ALA A 611 22.81 -17.79 10.15
N VAL A 612 21.73 -17.31 10.77
CA VAL A 612 20.37 -17.53 10.26
C VAL A 612 20.15 -16.82 8.92
N LYS A 613 20.63 -15.59 8.78
CA LYS A 613 20.57 -14.83 7.53
C LYS A 613 21.22 -15.59 6.37
N ASP A 614 22.43 -16.11 6.59
CA ASP A 614 23.20 -16.83 5.58
C ASP A 614 22.52 -18.18 5.26
N ARG A 615 22.06 -18.90 6.27
CA ARG A 615 21.36 -20.19 6.07
C ARG A 615 20.03 -20.03 5.34
N ALA A 616 19.24 -19.00 5.67
CA ALA A 616 18.00 -18.71 4.96
C ALA A 616 18.24 -18.35 3.48
N ALA A 617 19.33 -17.65 3.19
CA ALA A 617 19.73 -17.34 1.81
C ALA A 617 20.15 -18.60 1.04
N GLU A 618 20.91 -19.52 1.65
CA GLU A 618 21.30 -20.81 1.05
C GLU A 618 20.09 -21.67 0.69
N LEU A 619 19.05 -21.65 1.54
CA LEU A 619 17.81 -22.41 1.33
C LEU A 619 16.83 -21.70 0.38
N GLY A 620 17.14 -20.51 -0.12
CA GLY A 620 16.24 -19.73 -0.96
C GLY A 620 15.02 -19.14 -0.20
N LEU A 621 15.03 -19.16 1.14
CA LEU A 621 13.97 -18.62 2.00
C LEU A 621 14.09 -17.09 2.10
N THR A 622 13.84 -16.40 1.01
CA THR A 622 14.13 -14.96 0.88
C THR A 622 13.40 -14.09 1.88
N ALA A 623 12.13 -14.38 2.15
CA ALA A 623 11.35 -13.64 3.15
C ALA A 623 11.97 -13.76 4.56
N LEU A 624 12.44 -14.94 4.91
CA LEU A 624 13.11 -15.18 6.19
C LEU A 624 14.49 -14.51 6.26
N ALA A 625 15.26 -14.56 5.17
CA ALA A 625 16.51 -13.81 5.06
C ALA A 625 16.28 -12.30 5.17
N GLY A 626 15.21 -11.79 4.56
CA GLY A 626 14.76 -10.40 4.70
C GLY A 626 14.45 -10.04 6.16
N ARG A 627 13.69 -10.90 6.87
CA ARG A 627 13.40 -10.72 8.30
C ARG A 627 14.69 -10.70 9.15
N ALA A 628 15.64 -11.55 8.83
CA ALA A 628 16.94 -11.57 9.52
C ALA A 628 17.71 -10.26 9.30
N HIS A 629 17.70 -9.69 8.08
CA HIS A 629 18.30 -8.39 7.80
C HIS A 629 17.61 -7.26 8.57
N ILE A 630 16.27 -7.25 8.63
CA ILE A 630 15.50 -6.26 9.40
C ILE A 630 15.91 -6.29 10.87
N ASN A 631 15.96 -7.47 11.49
CA ASN A 631 16.31 -7.59 12.88
C ASN A 631 17.79 -7.27 13.14
N LEU A 632 18.70 -7.74 12.28
CA LEU A 632 20.13 -7.46 12.40
C LEU A 632 20.45 -5.97 12.31
N THR A 633 19.88 -5.26 11.34
CA THR A 633 20.04 -3.79 11.22
C THR A 633 19.48 -3.06 12.42
N SER A 634 18.32 -3.50 12.92
CA SER A 634 17.70 -2.95 14.11
C SER A 634 18.56 -3.16 15.36
N GLN A 635 19.13 -4.35 15.55
CA GLN A 635 19.96 -4.66 16.70
C GLN A 635 21.34 -3.97 16.67
N LEU A 636 21.95 -3.87 15.49
CA LEU A 636 23.18 -3.09 15.31
C LEU A 636 22.96 -1.60 15.68
N GLU A 637 21.85 -1.00 15.25
CA GLU A 637 21.50 0.38 15.63
C GLU A 637 21.26 0.49 17.16
N SER A 638 20.60 -0.51 17.74
CA SER A 638 20.38 -0.58 19.20
C SER A 638 21.70 -0.61 20.00
N LEU A 639 22.75 -1.17 19.43
CA LEU A 639 24.09 -1.21 20.04
C LEU A 639 24.95 0.02 19.70
N GLY A 640 24.43 0.96 18.90
CA GLY A 640 25.18 2.14 18.44
C GLY A 640 26.14 1.87 17.26
N ARG A 641 26.10 0.66 16.66
CA ARG A 641 26.93 0.23 15.51
C ARG A 641 26.30 0.69 14.18
N SER A 642 25.93 1.97 14.08
CA SER A 642 25.14 2.52 12.97
C SER A 642 25.83 2.39 11.61
N ALA A 643 27.15 2.52 11.54
CA ALA A 643 27.87 2.37 10.28
C ALA A 643 27.75 0.94 9.73
N GLU A 644 27.83 -0.06 10.58
CA GLU A 644 27.67 -1.46 10.24
C GLU A 644 26.22 -1.78 9.87
N ALA A 645 25.27 -1.21 10.60
CA ALA A 645 23.86 -1.32 10.29
C ALA A 645 23.54 -0.83 8.85
N VAL A 646 24.13 0.29 8.42
CA VAL A 646 23.98 0.80 7.05
C VAL A 646 24.51 -0.19 6.02
N GLU A 647 25.68 -0.79 6.24
CA GLU A 647 26.27 -1.75 5.31
C GLU A 647 25.48 -3.07 5.23
N VAL A 648 24.93 -3.54 6.35
CA VAL A 648 24.02 -4.69 6.36
C VAL A 648 22.70 -4.35 5.67
N ALA A 649 22.16 -3.16 5.90
CA ALA A 649 20.93 -2.71 5.27
C ALA A 649 21.05 -2.61 3.75
N LYS A 650 22.13 -2.07 3.21
CA LYS A 650 22.39 -2.02 1.76
C LYS A 650 22.33 -3.41 1.12
N ARG A 651 23.02 -4.38 1.72
CA ARG A 651 22.98 -5.79 1.25
C ARG A 651 21.59 -6.40 1.36
N GLY A 652 20.89 -6.11 2.46
CA GLY A 652 19.50 -6.53 2.67
C GLY A 652 18.58 -5.95 1.62
N THR A 653 18.69 -4.66 1.32
CA THR A 653 17.89 -3.99 0.29
C THR A 653 18.13 -4.59 -1.10
N GLU A 654 19.36 -4.91 -1.46
CA GLU A 654 19.67 -5.60 -2.72
C GLU A 654 19.02 -6.99 -2.81
N LEU A 655 19.09 -7.76 -1.71
CA LEU A 655 18.49 -9.10 -1.63
C LEU A 655 16.97 -9.06 -1.80
N VAL A 656 16.31 -8.30 -0.91
CA VAL A 656 14.84 -8.24 -0.90
C VAL A 656 14.29 -7.47 -2.11
N GLY A 657 15.02 -6.49 -2.62
CA GLY A 657 14.68 -5.76 -3.84
C GLY A 657 14.70 -6.63 -5.09
N LYS A 658 15.69 -7.54 -5.22
CA LYS A 658 15.71 -8.54 -6.30
C LYS A 658 14.51 -9.48 -6.24
N SER A 659 14.09 -9.85 -5.05
CA SER A 659 12.97 -10.76 -4.81
C SER A 659 11.62 -10.04 -4.68
N ARG A 660 11.60 -8.73 -4.77
CA ARG A 660 10.40 -7.87 -4.70
C ARG A 660 9.56 -8.05 -3.44
N LEU A 661 10.22 -8.27 -2.31
CA LEU A 661 9.59 -8.26 -1.00
C LEU A 661 9.44 -6.81 -0.52
N LEU A 662 8.39 -6.14 -1.01
CA LEU A 662 8.25 -4.67 -0.90
C LEU A 662 8.17 -4.16 0.54
N ASP A 663 7.41 -4.83 1.41
CA ASP A 663 7.36 -4.46 2.82
C ASP A 663 8.65 -4.80 3.57
N SER A 664 9.30 -5.91 3.23
CA SER A 664 10.61 -6.23 3.79
C SER A 664 11.67 -5.22 3.35
N GLU A 665 11.65 -4.80 2.07
CA GLU A 665 12.49 -3.72 1.57
C GLU A 665 12.23 -2.41 2.30
N ALA A 666 10.96 -2.04 2.47
CA ALA A 666 10.57 -0.85 3.20
C ALA A 666 11.08 -0.85 4.66
N TRP A 667 11.02 -1.98 5.36
CA TRP A 667 11.56 -2.09 6.71
C TRP A 667 13.08 -1.97 6.76
N VAL A 668 13.81 -2.63 5.84
CA VAL A 668 15.28 -2.54 5.78
C VAL A 668 15.72 -1.11 5.48
N ARG A 669 15.10 -0.45 4.49
CA ARG A 669 15.37 0.96 4.14
C ARG A 669 15.02 1.89 5.30
N GLY A 670 13.89 1.68 5.96
CA GLY A 670 13.49 2.43 7.13
C GLY A 670 14.51 2.35 8.27
N ASN A 671 15.06 1.16 8.56
CA ASN A 671 16.11 0.99 9.55
C ASN A 671 17.43 1.65 9.09
N MET A 672 17.75 1.57 7.79
CA MET A 672 18.90 2.29 7.21
C MET A 672 18.76 3.79 7.39
N ALA A 673 17.58 4.37 7.14
CA ALA A 673 17.31 5.78 7.35
C ALA A 673 17.54 6.21 8.81
N GLU A 674 17.18 5.38 9.81
CA GLU A 674 17.44 5.63 11.22
C GLU A 674 18.95 5.66 11.51
N SER A 675 19.72 4.72 10.98
CA SER A 675 21.17 4.65 11.18
C SER A 675 21.91 5.80 10.45
N LEU A 676 21.44 6.17 9.26
CA LEU A 676 21.97 7.34 8.53
C LEU A 676 21.68 8.65 9.28
N TYR A 677 20.50 8.79 9.88
CA TYR A 677 20.20 9.93 10.77
C TYR A 677 21.18 10.02 11.93
N SER A 678 21.42 8.88 12.57
CA SER A 678 22.36 8.79 13.69
C SER A 678 23.78 9.20 13.32
N LEU A 679 24.24 8.83 12.12
CA LEU A 679 25.56 9.18 11.57
C LEU A 679 25.65 10.63 11.05
N GLY A 680 24.54 11.39 11.07
CA GLY A 680 24.51 12.75 10.50
C GLY A 680 24.43 12.81 8.97
N ARG A 681 24.14 11.71 8.29
CA ARG A 681 23.96 11.63 6.83
C ARG A 681 22.49 11.92 6.48
N TRP A 682 22.05 13.13 6.79
CA TRP A 682 20.63 13.47 6.84
C TRP A 682 19.93 13.52 5.47
N ASP A 683 20.63 13.90 4.42
CA ASP A 683 20.05 13.91 3.07
C ASP A 683 19.78 12.48 2.58
N GLU A 684 20.73 11.57 2.80
CA GLU A 684 20.56 10.16 2.49
C GLU A 684 19.48 9.53 3.38
N ALA A 685 19.42 9.88 4.67
CA ALA A 685 18.37 9.42 5.56
C ALA A 685 16.96 9.85 5.08
N ALA A 686 16.84 11.09 4.56
CA ALA A 686 15.59 11.59 4.02
C ALA A 686 15.20 10.89 2.71
N GLU A 687 16.18 10.59 1.86
CA GLU A 687 15.97 9.85 0.61
C GLU A 687 15.47 8.44 0.90
N GLU A 688 16.14 7.68 1.78
CA GLU A 688 15.72 6.33 2.16
C GLU A 688 14.37 6.31 2.87
N ALA A 689 14.04 7.31 3.68
CA ALA A 689 12.71 7.42 4.29
C ALA A 689 11.61 7.71 3.27
N ARG A 690 11.86 8.56 2.25
CA ARG A 690 10.91 8.80 1.15
C ARG A 690 10.74 7.55 0.29
N GLU A 691 11.83 6.84 0.01
CA GLU A 691 11.79 5.59 -0.74
C GLU A 691 11.00 4.52 0.03
N THR A 692 11.16 4.44 1.36
CA THR A 692 10.34 3.60 2.24
C THR A 692 8.85 3.91 2.09
N LEU A 693 8.45 5.20 2.04
CA LEU A 693 7.06 5.61 1.79
C LEU A 693 6.55 5.16 0.43
N ARG A 694 7.41 5.19 -0.59
CA ARG A 694 7.09 4.82 -1.96
C ARG A 694 6.92 3.30 -2.12
N VAL A 695 7.84 2.52 -1.55
CA VAL A 695 7.91 1.06 -1.72
C VAL A 695 6.93 0.35 -0.79
N GLY A 696 6.80 0.77 0.46
CA GLY A 696 5.99 0.13 1.48
C GLY A 696 4.51 0.01 1.09
N GLN A 697 3.94 -1.17 1.25
CA GLN A 697 2.54 -1.45 0.97
C GLN A 697 1.69 -1.38 2.25
N SER A 698 2.22 -1.85 3.36
CA SER A 698 1.51 -1.84 4.65
C SER A 698 1.66 -0.50 5.38
N ALA A 699 0.76 -0.25 6.33
CA ALA A 699 0.70 0.98 7.09
C ALA A 699 1.92 1.19 8.01
N ALA A 700 2.44 0.13 8.63
CA ALA A 700 3.48 0.23 9.64
C ALA A 700 4.84 0.75 9.14
N PRO A 701 5.44 0.23 8.04
CA PRO A 701 6.68 0.80 7.51
C PRO A 701 6.48 2.23 6.99
N ARG A 702 5.32 2.55 6.39
CA ARG A 702 5.00 3.91 5.94
C ARG A 702 4.88 4.90 7.09
N ALA A 703 4.19 4.52 8.17
CA ALA A 703 4.09 5.33 9.38
C ALA A 703 5.46 5.58 10.00
N SER A 704 6.30 4.53 10.07
CA SER A 704 7.66 4.59 10.58
C SER A 704 8.55 5.53 9.74
N ALA A 705 8.41 5.51 8.42
CA ALA A 705 9.12 6.42 7.51
C ALA A 705 8.69 7.88 7.69
N ALA A 706 7.38 8.15 7.79
CA ALA A 706 6.87 9.49 8.08
C ALA A 706 7.39 10.01 9.44
N ALA A 707 7.44 9.16 10.48
CA ALA A 707 8.05 9.51 11.76
C ALA A 707 9.54 9.87 11.62
N ARG A 708 10.31 9.15 10.79
CA ARG A 708 11.73 9.48 10.52
C ARG A 708 11.90 10.81 9.79
N LEU A 709 11.04 11.11 8.82
CA LEU A 709 11.02 12.44 8.18
C LEU A 709 10.67 13.55 9.17
N SER A 710 9.74 13.30 10.11
CA SER A 710 9.45 14.21 11.20
C SER A 710 10.65 14.46 12.11
N TYR A 711 11.46 13.43 12.45
CA TYR A 711 12.72 13.59 13.21
C TYR A 711 13.72 14.46 12.47
N LEU A 712 13.90 14.23 11.18
CA LEU A 712 14.82 15.02 10.34
C LEU A 712 14.39 16.49 10.29
N ALA A 713 13.10 16.74 10.05
CA ALA A 713 12.55 18.09 10.02
C ALA A 713 12.72 18.81 11.37
N LEU A 714 12.46 18.11 12.48
CA LEU A 714 12.64 18.65 13.83
C LEU A 714 14.13 18.99 14.10
N ALA A 715 15.06 18.11 13.69
CA ALA A 715 16.50 18.33 13.87
C ALA A 715 17.01 19.48 12.98
N ARG A 716 16.43 19.69 11.80
CA ARG A 716 16.71 20.82 10.92
C ARG A 716 16.11 22.14 11.41
N GLY A 717 15.11 22.08 12.32
CA GLY A 717 14.38 23.25 12.80
C GLY A 717 13.17 23.62 11.92
N GLU A 718 12.66 22.67 11.13
CA GLU A 718 11.51 22.80 10.22
C GLU A 718 10.24 22.33 10.94
N LEU A 719 9.80 23.13 11.91
CA LEU A 719 8.77 22.70 12.88
C LEU A 719 7.42 22.37 12.23
N SER A 720 6.99 23.18 11.25
CA SER A 720 5.74 22.94 10.53
C SER A 720 5.78 21.64 9.71
N GLU A 721 6.91 21.32 9.09
CA GLU A 721 7.11 20.08 8.36
C GLU A 721 7.15 18.89 9.33
N ALA A 722 7.84 19.04 10.48
CA ALA A 722 7.86 18.00 11.51
C ALA A 722 6.45 17.66 12.01
N ALA A 723 5.61 18.65 12.25
CA ALA A 723 4.21 18.45 12.64
C ALA A 723 3.37 17.79 11.54
N ALA A 724 3.57 18.18 10.28
CA ALA A 724 2.86 17.59 9.14
C ALA A 724 3.22 16.11 8.94
N GLN A 725 4.50 15.77 9.02
CA GLN A 725 4.96 14.38 8.92
C GLN A 725 4.53 13.54 10.13
N LEU A 726 4.48 14.10 11.32
CA LEU A 726 3.93 13.44 12.51
C LEU A 726 2.43 13.12 12.34
N ALA A 727 1.66 14.07 11.83
CA ALA A 727 0.24 13.86 11.51
C ALA A 727 0.06 12.75 10.46
N THR A 728 0.96 12.69 9.46
CA THR A 728 0.98 11.63 8.45
C THR A 728 1.25 10.27 9.08
N ALA A 729 2.22 10.17 10.01
CA ALA A 729 2.52 8.94 10.74
C ALA A 729 1.30 8.44 11.55
N HIS A 730 0.62 9.34 12.26
CA HIS A 730 -0.63 9.01 12.96
C HIS A 730 -1.74 8.56 12.00
N GLY A 731 -1.86 9.18 10.84
CA GLY A 731 -2.82 8.78 9.81
C GLY A 731 -2.63 7.33 9.35
N TYR A 732 -1.40 6.87 9.24
CA TYR A 732 -1.10 5.48 8.87
C TYR A 732 -1.32 4.49 10.03
N PHE A 733 -0.92 4.83 11.25
CA PHE A 733 -1.09 3.94 12.41
C PHE A 733 -2.54 3.84 12.91
N GLY A 734 -3.38 4.85 12.63
CA GLY A 734 -4.73 4.93 13.18
C GLY A 734 -4.74 5.28 14.67
N THR A 735 -5.84 4.95 15.36
CA THR A 735 -6.07 5.36 16.76
C THR A 735 -5.33 4.51 17.80
N HIS A 736 -4.82 3.34 17.44
CA HIS A 736 -4.24 2.37 18.40
C HIS A 736 -2.87 1.89 17.94
N VAL A 737 -1.82 2.48 18.51
CA VAL A 737 -0.44 2.03 18.31
C VAL A 737 -0.07 1.07 19.45
N ALA A 738 -0.27 -0.23 19.21
CA ALA A 738 -0.06 -1.25 20.24
C ALA A 738 1.42 -1.48 20.57
N GLN A 739 2.30 -1.48 19.57
CA GLN A 739 3.71 -1.86 19.72
C GLN A 739 4.54 -0.71 20.30
N PRO A 740 5.30 -0.94 21.37
CA PRO A 740 6.14 0.08 22.00
C PRO A 740 7.18 0.71 21.07
N GLN A 741 7.75 -0.09 20.16
CA GLN A 741 8.73 0.37 19.16
C GLN A 741 8.19 1.43 18.18
N HIS A 742 6.89 1.58 18.07
CA HIS A 742 6.25 2.64 17.28
C HIS A 742 5.73 3.76 18.17
N ARG A 743 5.17 3.40 19.33
CA ARG A 743 4.54 4.36 20.23
C ARG A 743 5.56 5.30 20.90
N LEU A 744 6.67 4.77 21.40
CA LEU A 744 7.68 5.59 22.07
C LEU A 744 8.35 6.62 21.16
N PRO A 745 8.74 6.28 19.90
CA PRO A 745 9.17 7.28 18.93
C PRO A 745 8.15 8.38 18.64
N LEU A 746 6.86 8.04 18.54
CA LEU A 746 5.81 9.05 18.36
C LEU A 746 5.72 10.01 19.54
N TYR A 747 5.69 9.49 20.79
CA TYR A 747 5.74 10.35 21.98
C TYR A 747 6.95 11.28 21.99
N ARG A 748 8.13 10.80 21.61
CA ARG A 748 9.32 11.65 21.50
C ARG A 748 9.11 12.79 20.48
N LEU A 749 8.48 12.51 19.34
CA LEU A 749 8.17 13.53 18.32
C LEU A 749 7.15 14.54 18.84
N GLU A 750 6.08 14.06 19.47
CA GLU A 750 5.03 14.89 20.08
C GLU A 750 5.62 15.84 21.13
N ILE A 751 6.51 15.32 21.99
CA ILE A 751 7.26 16.12 22.96
C ILE A 751 8.08 17.20 22.23
N GLY A 752 8.83 16.81 21.17
CA GLY A 752 9.72 17.73 20.46
C GLY A 752 8.96 18.82 19.70
N VAL A 753 7.85 18.47 19.04
CA VAL A 753 6.99 19.43 18.31
C VAL A 753 6.29 20.37 19.31
N ALA A 754 5.65 19.82 20.35
CA ALA A 754 4.97 20.63 21.36
C ALA A 754 5.92 21.60 22.09
N ALA A 755 7.12 21.14 22.47
CA ALA A 755 8.14 21.97 23.07
C ALA A 755 8.66 23.05 22.10
N GLY A 756 8.83 22.70 20.82
CA GLY A 756 9.24 23.66 19.78
C GLY A 756 8.21 24.78 19.56
N GLU A 757 6.93 24.48 19.67
CA GLU A 757 5.82 25.43 19.59
C GLU A 757 5.54 26.17 20.92
N GLY A 758 6.29 25.88 21.96
CA GLY A 758 6.11 26.51 23.28
C GLY A 758 4.93 25.96 24.09
N ARG A 759 4.36 24.82 23.66
CA ARG A 759 3.23 24.13 24.33
C ARG A 759 3.74 23.16 25.40
N ILE A 760 4.45 23.68 26.44
CA ILE A 760 5.17 22.88 27.43
C ILE A 760 4.24 21.95 28.23
N ALA A 761 3.04 22.38 28.58
CA ALA A 761 2.08 21.54 29.28
C ALA A 761 1.70 20.29 28.47
N GLU A 762 1.57 20.42 27.16
CA GLU A 762 1.27 19.31 26.25
C GLU A 762 2.48 18.37 26.12
N ALA A 763 3.69 18.92 25.92
CA ALA A 763 4.91 18.11 25.93
C ALA A 763 5.04 17.27 27.20
N ARG A 764 4.69 17.86 28.36
CA ARG A 764 4.70 17.19 29.67
C ARG A 764 3.65 16.08 29.77
N ASN A 765 2.46 16.28 29.17
CA ASN A 765 1.44 15.24 29.11
C ASN A 765 1.93 14.02 28.31
N HIS A 766 2.62 14.24 27.17
CA HIS A 766 3.20 13.15 26.38
C HIS A 766 4.32 12.42 27.14
N VAL A 767 5.18 13.12 27.88
CA VAL A 767 6.18 12.51 28.77
C VAL A 767 5.51 11.63 29.83
N THR A 768 4.48 12.16 30.49
CA THR A 768 3.74 11.44 31.53
C THR A 768 3.07 10.20 30.98
N ALA A 769 2.43 10.30 29.83
CA ALA A 769 1.80 9.17 29.15
C ALA A 769 2.82 8.09 28.77
N ALA A 770 3.99 8.48 28.24
CA ALA A 770 5.05 7.54 27.90
C ALA A 770 5.59 6.79 29.14
N ILE A 771 5.84 7.51 30.24
CA ILE A 771 6.33 6.92 31.50
C ILE A 771 5.28 6.01 32.15
N ALA A 772 4.00 6.37 32.07
CA ALA A 772 2.91 5.55 32.61
C ALA A 772 2.78 4.17 31.97
N HIS A 773 3.18 4.05 30.68
CA HIS A 773 3.24 2.75 30.01
C HIS A 773 4.42 1.88 30.47
N GLY A 774 5.41 2.46 31.15
CA GLY A 774 6.65 1.79 31.54
C GLY A 774 7.57 1.54 30.33
N PHE A 775 8.78 1.09 30.64
CA PHE A 775 9.81 0.75 29.66
C PHE A 775 10.28 -0.68 29.90
N ALA A 776 9.84 -1.60 29.07
CA ALA A 776 10.25 -3.00 29.15
C ALA A 776 11.71 -3.18 28.71
N LEU A 777 12.28 -4.36 28.96
CA LEU A 777 13.61 -4.74 28.49
C LEU A 777 13.68 -4.59 26.95
N GLY A 778 14.82 -4.15 26.43
CA GLY A 778 15.00 -3.89 24.98
C GLY A 778 14.43 -2.55 24.47
N GLN A 779 13.62 -1.84 25.27
CA GLN A 779 13.03 -0.55 24.86
C GLN A 779 13.92 0.67 25.18
N HIS A 780 15.08 0.48 25.81
CA HIS A 780 16.03 1.52 26.18
C HIS A 780 16.41 2.43 24.99
N ARG A 781 16.50 1.86 23.77
CA ARG A 781 16.84 2.63 22.55
C ARG A 781 15.79 3.69 22.19
N TYR A 782 14.55 3.52 22.57
CA TYR A 782 13.46 4.48 22.36
C TYR A 782 13.24 5.37 23.58
N ALA A 783 13.40 4.77 24.78
CA ALA A 783 13.13 5.44 26.04
C ALA A 783 14.18 6.53 26.36
N TRP A 784 15.48 6.25 26.21
CA TRP A 784 16.52 7.24 26.49
C TRP A 784 16.41 8.51 25.64
N PRO A 785 16.22 8.46 24.30
CA PRO A 785 16.00 9.66 23.50
C PRO A 785 14.70 10.40 23.85
N LEU A 786 13.66 9.69 24.30
CA LEU A 786 12.41 10.29 24.78
C LEU A 786 12.63 11.04 26.09
N LEU A 787 13.30 10.42 27.08
CA LEU A 787 13.62 11.08 28.34
C LEU A 787 14.53 12.28 28.14
N LEU A 788 15.48 12.21 27.18
CA LEU A 788 16.31 13.36 26.79
C LEU A 788 15.48 14.49 26.19
N ALA A 789 14.51 14.19 25.35
CA ALA A 789 13.61 15.22 24.78
C ALA A 789 12.78 15.89 25.88
N GLY A 790 12.24 15.10 26.83
CA GLY A 790 11.50 15.63 27.98
C GLY A 790 12.36 16.48 28.90
N ALA A 791 13.55 16.02 29.27
CA ALA A 791 14.49 16.76 30.10
C ALA A 791 14.95 18.07 29.45
N THR A 792 15.25 18.02 28.14
CA THR A 792 15.61 19.23 27.36
C THR A 792 14.44 20.23 27.33
N ALA A 793 13.19 19.77 27.12
CA ALA A 793 12.01 20.62 27.12
C ALA A 793 11.82 21.34 28.47
N GLU A 794 11.99 20.63 29.59
CA GLU A 794 11.92 21.21 30.93
C GLU A 794 13.09 22.21 31.20
N ALA A 795 14.29 21.88 30.71
CA ALA A 795 15.44 22.76 30.87
C ALA A 795 15.32 24.04 30.02
N ASP A 796 14.83 23.93 28.79
CA ASP A 796 14.59 25.10 27.91
C ASP A 796 13.41 25.97 28.39
N ALA A 797 12.47 25.38 29.13
CA ALA A 797 11.33 26.08 29.71
C ALA A 797 11.57 26.69 31.10
N ARG A 798 12.79 26.58 31.63
CA ARG A 798 13.15 27.13 32.94
C ARG A 798 12.98 28.63 32.97
N GLY A 799 12.27 29.12 33.98
CA GLY A 799 11.98 30.56 34.18
C GLY A 799 10.79 31.07 33.35
N LEU A 800 10.10 30.22 32.61
CA LEU A 800 8.83 30.53 31.97
C LEU A 800 7.70 30.44 32.99
N PRO A 801 7.00 31.51 33.31
CA PRO A 801 5.90 31.47 34.30
C PRO A 801 4.79 30.47 33.91
N THR A 802 4.56 30.28 32.61
CA THR A 802 3.57 29.30 32.09
C THR A 802 4.01 27.85 32.26
N ALA A 803 5.29 27.59 32.52
CA ALA A 803 5.85 26.24 32.68
C ALA A 803 6.04 25.85 34.15
N GLU A 804 5.90 26.75 35.11
CA GLU A 804 6.17 26.44 36.53
C GLU A 804 5.13 25.49 37.13
N SER A 805 3.88 25.60 36.74
CA SER A 805 2.85 24.67 37.24
C SER A 805 3.13 23.24 36.79
N GLY A 806 3.31 22.30 37.74
CA GLY A 806 3.57 20.89 37.47
C GLY A 806 5.03 20.53 37.15
N ARG A 807 5.94 21.52 37.11
CA ARG A 807 7.36 21.33 36.77
C ARG A 807 8.07 20.34 37.71
N GLU A 808 7.91 20.53 39.02
CA GLU A 808 8.55 19.66 40.04
C GLU A 808 8.15 18.17 39.85
N ALA A 809 6.86 17.93 39.63
CA ALA A 809 6.35 16.59 39.37
C ALA A 809 6.92 15.99 38.06
N ALA A 810 7.06 16.79 37.01
CA ALA A 810 7.64 16.34 35.75
C ALA A 810 9.13 15.99 35.88
N LEU A 811 9.92 16.83 36.53
CA LEU A 811 11.34 16.58 36.80
C LEU A 811 11.53 15.33 37.68
N LYS A 812 10.68 15.15 38.71
CA LYS A 812 10.70 13.95 39.53
C LYS A 812 10.38 12.70 38.69
N ALA A 813 9.34 12.73 37.85
CA ALA A 813 8.96 11.59 37.00
C ALA A 813 10.07 11.21 36.03
N LEU A 814 10.69 12.18 35.36
CA LEU A 814 11.83 11.96 34.47
C LEU A 814 13.03 11.34 35.19
N ARG A 815 13.33 11.83 36.41
CA ARG A 815 14.44 11.32 37.23
C ARG A 815 14.20 9.89 37.69
N ASP A 816 12.99 9.61 38.14
CA ASP A 816 12.61 8.27 38.60
C ASP A 816 12.63 7.26 37.43
N ALA A 817 12.14 7.64 36.24
CA ALA A 817 12.20 6.82 35.07
C ALA A 817 13.66 6.55 34.61
N ALA A 818 14.53 7.58 34.62
CA ALA A 818 15.94 7.45 34.25
C ALA A 818 16.72 6.50 35.20
N ARG A 819 16.37 6.44 36.51
CA ARG A 819 17.03 5.55 37.45
C ARG A 819 16.78 4.08 37.22
N THR A 820 15.65 3.74 36.65
CA THR A 820 15.22 2.34 36.42
C THR A 820 15.58 1.82 35.03
N LEU A 821 15.94 2.71 34.09
CA LEU A 821 16.18 2.34 32.72
C LEU A 821 17.62 1.82 32.50
N ALA A 822 17.73 0.66 31.87
CA ALA A 822 19.01 0.00 31.62
C ALA A 822 19.87 0.76 30.57
N THR A 823 21.21 0.59 30.68
CA THR A 823 22.21 1.16 29.76
C THR A 823 23.11 0.04 29.20
N PRO A 824 22.57 -0.89 28.40
CA PRO A 824 23.31 -2.09 27.96
C PRO A 824 24.45 -1.79 26.99
N ALA A 825 24.49 -0.61 26.37
CA ALA A 825 25.54 -0.19 25.47
C ALA A 825 26.05 1.23 25.79
N SER A 826 27.26 1.55 25.37
CA SER A 826 27.90 2.85 25.62
C SER A 826 27.08 4.04 25.10
N VAL A 827 26.37 3.88 24.00
CA VAL A 827 25.47 4.92 23.45
C VAL A 827 24.35 5.27 24.43
N TRP A 828 23.80 4.31 25.16
CA TRP A 828 22.72 4.55 26.11
C TRP A 828 23.24 5.05 27.45
N ALA A 829 24.44 4.63 27.86
CA ALA A 829 25.14 5.24 28.99
C ALA A 829 25.42 6.73 28.75
N ALA A 830 25.82 7.11 27.54
CA ALA A 830 25.99 8.50 27.16
C ALA A 830 24.66 9.29 27.14
N HIS A 831 23.55 8.68 26.70
CA HIS A 831 22.23 9.29 26.82
C HIS A 831 21.79 9.48 28.27
N ALA A 832 22.04 8.48 29.14
CA ALA A 832 21.73 8.58 30.56
C ALA A 832 22.47 9.76 31.23
N GLU A 833 23.74 9.91 30.93
CA GLU A 833 24.53 11.05 31.42
C GLU A 833 24.03 12.38 30.85
N TYR A 834 23.62 12.41 29.56
CA TYR A 834 23.03 13.60 28.99
C TYR A 834 21.71 13.99 29.64
N VAL A 835 20.82 13.01 29.88
CA VAL A 835 19.55 13.23 30.63
C VAL A 835 19.85 13.78 32.03
N ARG A 836 20.84 13.24 32.71
CA ARG A 836 21.27 13.74 34.04
C ARG A 836 21.70 15.23 33.96
N ALA A 837 22.53 15.57 33.02
CA ALA A 837 23.01 16.94 32.82
C ALA A 837 21.87 17.91 32.46
N GLU A 838 20.92 17.50 31.58
CA GLU A 838 19.74 18.30 31.24
C GLU A 838 18.79 18.48 32.44
N LEU A 839 18.64 17.49 33.32
CA LEU A 839 17.86 17.61 34.55
C LEU A 839 18.52 18.62 35.50
N LEU A 840 19.84 18.58 35.67
CA LEU A 840 20.58 19.59 36.42
C LEU A 840 20.41 20.99 35.80
N ARG A 841 20.46 21.09 34.46
CA ARG A 841 20.23 22.36 33.76
C ARG A 841 18.83 22.89 33.99
N ALA A 842 17.85 21.98 34.03
CA ALA A 842 16.47 22.32 34.35
C ALA A 842 16.34 22.90 35.77
N GLU A 843 17.13 22.46 36.74
CA GLU A 843 17.19 22.95 38.11
C GLU A 843 18.11 24.18 38.26
N GLY A 844 19.04 24.40 37.32
CA GLY A 844 20.04 25.45 37.33
C GLY A 844 21.26 25.13 38.15
N GLU A 845 21.53 23.86 38.34
CA GLU A 845 22.59 23.29 39.08
C GLU A 845 23.69 22.67 38.19
N ASP A 846 23.50 22.71 36.84
CA ASP A 846 24.45 22.16 35.88
C ASP A 846 25.80 22.90 35.89
N THR A 847 26.87 22.18 35.74
CA THR A 847 28.24 22.68 35.75
C THR A 847 28.97 22.31 34.45
N ALA A 848 30.10 23.00 34.19
CA ALA A 848 30.97 22.64 33.07
C ALA A 848 31.56 21.22 33.22
N ALA A 849 31.71 20.70 34.44
CA ALA A 849 32.17 19.33 34.67
C ALA A 849 31.14 18.28 34.22
N ASP A 850 29.84 18.52 34.47
CA ASP A 850 28.75 17.64 34.00
C ASP A 850 28.75 17.55 32.48
N TRP A 851 28.82 18.69 31.79
CA TRP A 851 28.83 18.72 30.33
C TRP A 851 30.14 18.16 29.74
N THR A 852 31.26 18.29 30.42
CA THR A 852 32.54 17.65 30.03
C THR A 852 32.41 16.14 30.06
N ALA A 853 31.73 15.56 31.07
CA ALA A 853 31.48 14.14 31.16
C ALA A 853 30.59 13.67 29.99
N VAL A 854 29.52 14.41 29.71
CA VAL A 854 28.62 14.11 28.57
C VAL A 854 29.37 14.10 27.23
N VAL A 855 30.17 15.16 26.97
CA VAL A 855 30.96 15.28 25.73
C VAL A 855 31.96 14.14 25.60
N ALA A 856 32.68 13.80 26.71
CA ALA A 856 33.64 12.69 26.73
C ALA A 856 33.00 11.35 26.35
N MET A 857 31.77 11.09 26.81
CA MET A 857 31.06 9.85 26.50
C MET A 857 30.51 9.83 25.10
N ILE A 858 30.06 10.96 24.54
CA ILE A 858 29.45 11.00 23.19
C ILE A 858 30.52 11.03 22.10
N ARG A 859 31.66 11.70 22.31
CA ARG A 859 32.70 11.94 21.28
C ARG A 859 33.16 10.67 20.52
N PRO A 860 33.32 9.48 21.16
CA PRO A 860 33.70 8.26 20.47
C PRO A 860 32.55 7.58 19.70
N LEU A 861 31.31 8.05 19.80
CA LEU A 861 30.13 7.31 19.34
C LEU A 861 29.66 7.61 17.90
N ALA A 862 30.40 8.41 17.15
CA ALA A 862 29.99 8.83 15.79
C ALA A 862 28.55 9.38 15.70
N ARG A 863 28.13 10.17 16.69
CA ARG A 863 26.81 10.82 16.79
C ARG A 863 26.94 12.34 16.64
N PRO A 864 27.22 12.89 15.45
CA PRO A 864 27.64 14.29 15.28
C PRO A 864 26.59 15.30 15.76
N TYR A 865 25.30 15.05 15.56
CA TYR A 865 24.26 15.95 16.03
C TYR A 865 24.15 15.97 17.57
N LEU A 866 24.16 14.78 18.19
CA LEU A 866 24.11 14.66 19.64
C LEU A 866 25.36 15.31 20.27
N LEU A 867 26.55 15.11 19.67
CA LEU A 867 27.78 15.71 20.10
C LEU A 867 27.74 17.25 19.98
N ALA A 868 27.28 17.78 18.84
CA ALA A 868 27.24 19.25 18.63
C ALA A 868 26.32 19.93 19.67
N ARG A 869 25.20 19.31 20.02
CA ARG A 869 24.30 19.78 21.08
C ARG A 869 24.96 19.76 22.45
N ALA A 870 25.68 18.68 22.80
CA ALA A 870 26.39 18.57 24.05
C ALA A 870 27.57 19.59 24.14
N VAL A 871 28.33 19.73 23.06
CA VAL A 871 29.44 20.72 22.96
C VAL A 871 28.91 22.17 23.07
N HIS A 872 27.73 22.46 22.46
CA HIS A 872 27.06 23.76 22.67
C HIS A 872 26.81 24.03 24.17
N ARG A 873 26.23 23.04 24.90
CA ARG A 873 25.96 23.19 26.33
C ARG A 873 27.26 23.32 27.17
N LEU A 874 28.30 22.56 26.83
CA LEU A 874 29.59 22.72 27.49
C LEU A 874 30.17 24.12 27.26
N GLY A 875 30.13 24.61 26.03
CA GLY A 875 30.58 25.98 25.75
C GLY A 875 29.80 27.05 26.53
N GLU A 876 28.48 26.88 26.64
CA GLU A 876 27.60 27.76 27.44
C GLU A 876 27.98 27.71 28.93
N ALA A 877 28.16 26.53 29.50
CA ALA A 877 28.49 26.35 30.90
C ALA A 877 29.88 26.93 31.26
N LEU A 878 30.90 26.78 30.40
CA LEU A 878 32.22 27.37 30.57
C LEU A 878 32.17 28.90 30.54
N LEU A 879 31.37 29.47 29.62
CA LEU A 879 31.19 30.92 29.55
C LEU A 879 30.47 31.50 30.76
N VAL A 880 29.47 30.80 31.30
CA VAL A 880 28.74 31.18 32.52
C VAL A 880 29.63 31.09 33.74
N ALA A 881 30.47 30.07 33.83
CA ALA A 881 31.42 29.90 34.92
C ALA A 881 32.58 30.91 34.86
N GLY A 882 32.75 31.62 33.76
CA GLY A 882 33.90 32.53 33.56
C GLY A 882 35.24 31.82 33.44
N CYS A 883 35.25 30.53 33.20
CA CYS A 883 36.42 29.68 33.09
C CYS A 883 36.77 29.44 31.64
N ASP A 884 38.07 29.36 31.31
CA ASP A 884 38.63 28.89 30.03
C ASP A 884 37.80 29.35 28.78
N ARG A 885 37.82 30.67 28.59
CA ARG A 885 37.11 31.31 27.47
C ARG A 885 37.61 30.83 26.08
N GLU A 886 38.91 30.51 25.97
CA GLU A 886 39.51 30.04 24.70
C GLU A 886 38.94 28.68 24.32
N THR A 887 38.94 27.72 25.24
CA THR A 887 38.29 26.41 25.04
C THR A 887 36.81 26.56 24.73
N ALA A 888 36.08 27.42 25.43
CA ALA A 888 34.67 27.69 25.15
C ALA A 888 34.45 28.19 23.71
N CYS A 889 35.35 29.11 23.22
CA CYS A 889 35.27 29.60 21.86
C CYS A 889 35.51 28.51 20.81
N ASP A 890 36.49 27.63 21.05
CA ASP A 890 36.80 26.52 20.13
C ASP A 890 35.66 25.49 20.08
N LEU A 891 35.10 25.16 21.22
CA LEU A 891 33.94 24.27 21.32
C LEU A 891 32.71 24.84 20.58
N LEU A 892 32.43 26.13 20.72
CA LEU A 892 31.30 26.76 20.01
C LEU A 892 31.53 26.78 18.48
N ARG A 893 32.77 26.98 18.02
CA ARG A 893 33.12 26.87 16.60
C ARG A 893 32.97 25.42 16.09
N GLU A 894 33.45 24.43 16.85
CA GLU A 894 33.26 23.00 16.54
C GLU A 894 31.77 22.65 16.37
N ALA A 895 30.96 23.07 17.35
CA ALA A 895 29.50 22.81 17.32
C ALA A 895 28.83 23.51 16.13
N HIS A 896 29.20 24.79 15.84
CA HIS A 896 28.63 25.54 14.75
C HIS A 896 28.98 24.96 13.39
N ALA A 897 30.22 24.62 13.13
CA ALA A 897 30.68 23.99 11.89
C ALA A 897 29.96 22.62 11.69
N THR A 898 29.70 21.88 12.76
CA THR A 898 28.95 20.63 12.69
C THR A 898 27.47 20.88 12.40
N ALA A 899 26.85 21.87 13.04
CA ALA A 899 25.46 22.25 12.82
C ALA A 899 25.20 22.74 11.38
N GLU A 900 26.14 23.55 10.83
CA GLU A 900 26.08 24.00 9.42
C GLU A 900 26.17 22.83 8.44
N ARG A 901 27.14 21.92 8.64
CA ARG A 901 27.30 20.73 7.82
C ARG A 901 26.06 19.81 7.83
N LEU A 902 25.39 19.70 8.97
CA LEU A 902 24.15 18.93 9.13
C LEU A 902 22.90 19.68 8.62
N GLY A 903 22.99 20.97 8.34
CA GLY A 903 21.84 21.79 7.99
C GLY A 903 20.87 22.04 9.15
N SER A 904 21.34 21.98 10.42
CA SER A 904 20.54 22.24 11.61
C SER A 904 20.40 23.73 11.88
N ARG A 905 19.45 24.39 11.21
CA ARG A 905 19.22 25.84 11.32
C ARG A 905 18.99 26.28 12.76
N ARG A 906 18.18 25.55 13.52
CA ARG A 906 17.88 25.88 14.91
C ARG A 906 19.14 25.88 15.78
N LEU A 907 20.01 24.86 15.66
CA LEU A 907 21.24 24.78 16.42
C LEU A 907 22.22 25.87 16.00
N CYS A 908 22.31 26.21 14.71
CA CYS A 908 23.09 27.33 14.21
C CYS A 908 22.62 28.67 14.80
N GLU A 909 21.31 28.91 14.88
CA GLU A 909 20.72 30.10 15.47
C GLU A 909 20.99 30.19 16.97
N ASP A 910 20.85 29.11 17.72
CA ASP A 910 21.09 29.03 19.15
C ASP A 910 22.59 29.31 19.44
N LEU A 911 23.51 28.71 18.66
CA LEU A 911 24.95 28.94 18.74
C LEU A 911 25.34 30.38 18.37
N ALA A 912 24.76 30.91 17.28
CA ALA A 912 25.02 32.29 16.86
C ALA A 912 24.55 33.32 17.91
N LEU A 913 23.44 33.03 18.57
CA LEU A 913 22.93 33.87 19.63
C LEU A 913 23.86 33.84 20.86
N LEU A 914 24.29 32.66 21.31
CA LEU A 914 25.19 32.48 22.41
C LEU A 914 26.52 33.18 22.11
N ALA A 915 27.07 33.01 20.92
CA ALA A 915 28.30 33.62 20.45
C ALA A 915 28.21 35.15 20.46
N ARG A 916 27.13 35.74 19.96
CA ARG A 916 26.89 37.20 20.01
C ARG A 916 26.88 37.72 21.45
N ARG A 917 26.15 37.07 22.35
CA ARG A 917 26.10 37.46 23.78
C ARG A 917 27.43 37.37 24.44
N ALA A 918 28.17 36.32 24.15
CA ALA A 918 29.52 36.10 24.71
C ALA A 918 30.62 36.85 23.97
N ARG A 919 30.33 37.58 22.90
CA ARG A 919 31.28 38.24 21.98
C ARG A 919 32.35 37.28 21.47
N VAL A 920 31.93 36.10 21.01
CA VAL A 920 32.76 35.06 20.42
C VAL A 920 32.61 35.09 18.90
N PRO A 921 33.64 35.25 18.09
CA PRO A 921 33.56 35.08 16.65
C PRO A 921 33.45 33.60 16.29
N LEU A 922 32.37 33.19 15.60
CA LEU A 922 32.18 31.82 15.14
C LEU A 922 32.93 31.51 13.85
N ALA A 923 33.12 32.51 12.97
CA ALA A 923 34.01 32.36 11.83
C ALA A 923 35.48 32.34 12.28
N ALA A 924 36.28 31.42 11.69
CA ALA A 924 37.72 31.48 11.86
C ALA A 924 38.22 32.87 11.41
N ALA A 925 39.08 33.53 12.19
CA ALA A 925 39.65 34.82 11.85
C ALA A 925 40.33 34.71 10.49
N ASP A 926 39.78 35.42 9.50
CA ASP A 926 40.43 35.59 8.21
C ASP A 926 41.67 36.46 8.44
N PRO A 927 42.90 36.00 8.16
CA PRO A 927 44.12 36.81 8.47
C PRO A 927 44.17 38.13 7.71
N HIS A 928 43.25 38.41 6.81
CA HIS A 928 43.20 39.58 5.94
C HIS A 928 41.88 40.37 5.99
N GLY A 929 40.99 40.10 6.99
CA GLY A 929 39.70 40.75 7.11
C GLY A 929 39.71 42.11 7.78
N THR A 930 39.07 43.10 7.18
CA THR A 930 38.79 44.46 7.67
C THR A 930 38.07 44.41 9.03
N PRO A 931 38.35 45.35 9.99
CA PRO A 931 37.74 45.32 11.33
C PRO A 931 36.21 45.50 11.27
N PRO A 932 35.46 44.75 12.10
CA PRO A 932 34.00 44.79 12.09
C PRO A 932 33.45 46.15 12.57
N THR A 933 32.40 46.58 11.89
CA THR A 933 31.58 47.76 12.24
C THR A 933 30.94 47.57 13.64
N PRO A 934 30.67 48.60 14.42
CA PRO A 934 30.21 48.49 15.80
C PRO A 934 28.84 47.76 15.91
N GLU A 935 28.81 46.86 16.89
CA GLU A 935 27.70 45.95 17.18
C GLU A 935 26.39 46.68 17.52
N VAL A 936 25.35 46.31 16.83
CA VAL A 936 23.96 46.65 17.17
C VAL A 936 23.50 45.75 18.32
N ASP A 937 22.87 46.30 19.36
CA ASP A 937 22.22 45.56 20.46
C ASP A 937 21.41 44.37 19.92
N PRO A 938 21.55 43.14 20.46
CA PRO A 938 20.79 41.95 20.00
C PRO A 938 19.26 42.18 19.96
N VAL A 939 18.77 43.10 20.80
CA VAL A 939 17.34 43.51 20.81
C VAL A 939 17.04 44.49 19.68
N GLU A 940 18.02 45.30 19.25
CA GLU A 940 17.91 46.17 18.07
C GLU A 940 18.07 45.41 16.75
N ALA A 941 18.85 44.31 16.75
CA ALA A 941 19.01 43.42 15.60
C ALA A 941 17.72 42.67 15.22
N LEU A 942 16.80 42.50 16.17
CA LEU A 942 15.46 41.88 15.92
C LEU A 942 14.47 42.89 15.29
N GLY A 943 14.88 44.15 15.06
CA GLY A 943 14.03 45.17 14.44
C GLY A 943 12.79 45.54 15.26
N LEU A 944 12.80 45.22 16.57
CA LEU A 944 11.68 45.54 17.49
C LEU A 944 11.80 46.98 17.99
N THR A 945 10.73 47.75 17.87
CA THR A 945 10.60 49.07 18.49
C THR A 945 10.58 48.95 20.01
N SER A 946 10.91 50.02 20.72
CA SER A 946 10.81 50.05 22.21
C SER A 946 9.46 49.56 22.73
N ARG A 947 8.38 49.95 22.04
CA ARG A 947 7.06 49.52 22.41
C ARG A 947 6.75 48.06 22.15
N GLU A 948 7.28 47.51 21.06
CA GLU A 948 7.18 46.05 20.77
C GLU A 948 8.01 45.23 21.75
N ARG A 949 9.15 45.77 22.23
CA ARG A 949 9.93 45.14 23.31
C ARG A 949 9.17 45.07 24.62
N ASP A 950 8.44 46.12 25.01
CA ASP A 950 7.60 46.11 26.20
C ASP A 950 6.48 45.07 26.07
N VAL A 951 5.85 45.04 24.89
CA VAL A 951 4.80 44.04 24.60
C VAL A 951 5.37 42.61 24.61
N LEU A 952 6.56 42.36 23.99
CA LEU A 952 7.20 41.04 23.99
C LEU A 952 7.60 40.60 25.39
N ARG A 953 8.03 41.52 26.27
CA ARG A 953 8.32 41.20 27.68
C ARG A 953 7.07 40.66 28.41
N LEU A 954 5.92 41.29 28.18
CA LEU A 954 4.63 40.87 28.76
C LEU A 954 4.10 39.58 28.09
N VAL A 955 4.35 39.35 26.80
CA VAL A 955 4.07 38.10 26.10
C VAL A 955 4.91 36.97 26.69
N ALA A 956 6.18 37.20 26.92
CA ALA A 956 7.09 36.24 27.57
C ALA A 956 6.68 35.94 29.03
N ALA A 957 6.10 36.92 29.72
CA ALA A 957 5.52 36.72 31.04
C ALA A 957 4.11 36.09 31.04
N GLY A 958 3.60 35.62 29.86
CA GLY A 958 2.32 34.95 29.75
C GLY A 958 1.09 35.84 29.78
N SER A 959 1.21 37.19 29.75
CA SER A 959 0.12 38.12 29.88
C SER A 959 -0.81 38.08 28.66
N THR A 960 -2.13 38.04 28.84
CA THR A 960 -3.14 38.14 27.76
C THR A 960 -3.12 39.53 27.10
N ASN A 961 -3.61 39.67 25.86
CA ASN A 961 -3.69 40.96 25.16
C ASN A 961 -4.46 41.98 25.95
N ARG A 962 -5.45 41.59 26.74
CA ARG A 962 -6.22 42.46 27.64
C ARG A 962 -5.34 42.99 28.77
N ARG A 963 -4.54 42.11 29.41
CA ARG A 963 -3.62 42.48 30.49
C ARG A 963 -2.44 43.30 29.96
N ILE A 964 -1.92 42.99 28.77
CA ILE A 964 -0.93 43.83 28.08
C ILE A 964 -1.49 45.23 27.80
N ALA A 965 -2.75 45.33 27.39
CA ALA A 965 -3.41 46.59 27.13
C ALA A 965 -3.58 47.43 28.40
N GLU A 966 -3.98 46.81 29.51
CA GLU A 966 -4.13 47.44 30.83
C GLU A 966 -2.78 47.95 31.35
N GLU A 967 -1.71 47.10 31.27
CA GLU A 967 -0.37 47.41 31.81
C GLU A 967 0.37 48.47 31.00
N LEU A 968 0.16 48.49 29.69
CA LEU A 968 0.78 49.46 28.78
C LEU A 968 -0.12 50.65 28.39
N PHE A 969 -1.30 50.79 28.99
CA PHE A 969 -2.25 51.87 28.75
C PHE A 969 -2.62 52.03 27.25
N ILE A 970 -2.88 50.92 26.58
CA ILE A 970 -3.31 50.87 25.17
C ILE A 970 -4.61 50.07 25.01
N SER A 971 -5.22 50.11 23.82
CA SER A 971 -6.41 49.27 23.56
C SER A 971 -6.05 47.82 23.37
N PRO A 972 -6.94 46.84 23.73
CA PRO A 972 -6.70 45.43 23.43
C PRO A 972 -6.46 45.14 21.94
N LYS A 973 -7.09 45.94 21.07
CA LYS A 973 -6.89 45.86 19.62
C LYS A 973 -5.48 46.32 19.22
N THR A 974 -4.95 47.35 19.86
CA THR A 974 -3.58 47.85 19.66
C THR A 974 -2.57 46.86 20.17
N ALA A 975 -2.81 46.19 21.32
CA ALA A 975 -1.97 45.13 21.83
C ALA A 975 -1.93 43.95 20.86
N SER A 976 -3.06 43.57 20.28
CA SER A 976 -3.12 42.52 19.26
C SER A 976 -2.31 42.88 18.00
N VAL A 977 -2.33 44.12 17.54
CA VAL A 977 -1.53 44.56 16.39
C VAL A 977 -0.04 44.47 16.70
N HIS A 978 0.37 44.92 17.89
CA HIS A 978 1.78 44.82 18.30
C HIS A 978 2.23 43.35 18.39
N VAL A 979 1.43 42.47 18.95
CA VAL A 979 1.75 41.03 18.98
C VAL A 979 1.90 40.51 17.55
N SER A 980 0.99 40.79 16.62
CA SER A 980 1.10 40.36 15.22
C SER A 980 2.36 40.89 14.54
N ASN A 981 2.72 42.16 14.76
CA ASN A 981 3.95 42.73 14.21
C ASN A 981 5.19 42.07 14.80
N ILE A 982 5.19 41.78 16.10
CA ILE A 982 6.25 41.02 16.77
C ILE A 982 6.42 39.65 16.15
N LEU A 983 5.34 38.89 15.96
CA LEU A 983 5.39 37.57 15.34
C LEU A 983 6.01 37.66 13.95
N ALA A 984 5.60 38.62 13.12
CA ALA A 984 6.14 38.84 11.79
C ALA A 984 7.64 39.21 11.82
N LYS A 985 8.07 40.07 12.74
CA LYS A 985 9.46 40.49 12.88
C LYS A 985 10.38 39.40 13.45
N LEU A 986 9.83 38.55 14.32
CA LEU A 986 10.55 37.41 14.88
C LEU A 986 10.50 36.18 13.97
N GLY A 987 9.72 36.19 12.90
CA GLY A 987 9.55 35.06 11.97
C GLY A 987 8.91 33.83 12.62
N VAL A 988 7.99 34.03 13.58
CA VAL A 988 7.35 32.96 14.35
C VAL A 988 5.83 32.92 14.10
N ALA A 989 5.23 31.73 14.13
CA ALA A 989 3.83 31.53 13.77
C ALA A 989 2.85 31.84 14.89
N GLY A 990 3.31 31.86 16.17
CA GLY A 990 2.44 32.06 17.31
C GLY A 990 3.07 32.74 18.52
N ARG A 991 2.19 33.24 19.42
CA ARG A 991 2.65 33.97 20.63
C ARG A 991 3.44 33.09 21.60
N GLY A 992 3.11 31.78 21.66
CA GLY A 992 3.87 30.79 22.45
C GLY A 992 5.30 30.65 21.94
N GLU A 993 5.49 30.59 20.64
CA GLU A 993 6.77 30.60 19.96
C GLU A 993 7.55 31.90 20.22
N ALA A 994 6.89 33.05 20.14
CA ALA A 994 7.51 34.33 20.44
C ALA A 994 7.98 34.41 21.90
N ALA A 995 7.19 33.91 22.86
CA ALA A 995 7.56 33.81 24.26
C ALA A 995 8.75 32.87 24.47
N ALA A 996 8.69 31.65 23.90
CA ALA A 996 9.78 30.66 23.94
C ALA A 996 11.07 31.22 23.31
N LEU A 997 10.97 31.94 22.19
CA LEU A 997 12.11 32.61 21.54
C LEU A 997 12.68 33.70 22.46
N ALA A 998 11.84 34.57 23.05
CA ALA A 998 12.30 35.63 23.95
C ALA A 998 13.00 35.08 25.19
N HIS A 999 12.54 33.97 25.77
CA HIS A 999 13.18 33.28 26.89
C HIS A 999 14.48 32.58 26.46
N ARG A 1000 14.42 31.82 25.38
CA ARG A 1000 15.60 31.15 24.78
C ARG A 1000 16.71 32.17 24.46
N LEU A 1001 16.32 33.31 23.94
CA LEU A 1001 17.23 34.43 23.64
C LEU A 1001 17.58 35.23 24.91
N ARG A 1002 17.02 34.93 26.09
CA ARG A 1002 17.18 35.66 27.33
C ARG A 1002 17.12 37.19 27.14
N LEU A 1003 16.14 37.66 26.31
CA LEU A 1003 16.03 39.08 25.98
C LEU A 1003 15.69 39.98 27.18
N PHE A 1004 15.15 39.38 28.21
CA PHE A 1004 14.78 40.08 29.46
C PHE A 1004 15.41 39.33 30.63
N GLY A 1005 16.14 40.03 31.52
CA GLY A 1005 16.73 39.47 32.73
C GLY A 1005 15.66 38.94 33.68
N PRO A 1006 16.04 38.16 34.76
CA PRO A 1006 15.11 37.71 35.75
C PRO A 1006 14.36 38.91 36.33
N ALA A 1007 13.03 38.89 36.32
CA ALA A 1007 12.17 39.93 36.84
C ALA A 1007 12.52 40.20 38.33
N ALA A 1008 13.07 41.36 38.63
CA ALA A 1008 13.22 41.84 39.99
C ALA A 1008 11.82 41.86 40.62
N GLY A 1009 11.68 41.14 41.77
CA GLY A 1009 10.43 40.88 42.43
C GLY A 1009 9.56 42.15 42.63
N LEU A 1010 8.35 42.14 42.15
CA LEU A 1010 7.29 43.00 42.58
C LEU A 1010 6.66 42.34 43.81
N GLY A 1011 6.77 43.06 44.93
CA GLY A 1011 6.31 42.61 46.25
C GLY A 1011 4.86 42.19 46.27
N THR A 1012 4.64 41.12 47.00
CA THR A 1012 3.35 40.68 47.48
C THR A 1012 2.80 41.72 48.48
N GLU A 1013 1.79 42.46 48.06
CA GLU A 1013 0.80 43.00 49.00
C GLU A 1013 -0.43 42.12 49.07
N ALA A 1014 -0.68 41.63 50.26
CA ALA A 1014 -1.76 40.76 50.64
C ALA A 1014 -3.07 41.56 50.85
N GLY A 1015 -4.17 40.98 50.47
CA GLY A 1015 -5.49 41.15 51.01
C GLY A 1015 -6.60 41.67 50.10
N PRO A 1016 -7.87 41.41 50.39
CA PRO A 1016 -8.42 40.29 51.16
C PRO A 1016 -9.48 39.46 50.42
N GLU A 1017 -9.77 38.34 50.99
CA GLU A 1017 -10.88 37.41 50.85
C GLU A 1017 -12.27 38.12 50.59
N VAL A 1018 -12.98 37.74 49.55
CA VAL A 1018 -14.46 37.72 49.57
C VAL A 1018 -14.95 36.46 48.86
N ALA A 1019 -15.81 35.80 49.61
CA ALA A 1019 -16.37 34.52 49.39
C ALA A 1019 -17.52 34.45 48.36
N ARG A 1020 -17.69 33.21 47.77
CA ARG A 1020 -18.93 32.54 47.41
C ARG A 1020 -19.93 33.12 46.38
N GLN A 1021 -20.21 32.38 45.40
CA GLN A 1021 -21.40 31.59 45.04
C GLN A 1021 -21.46 31.56 43.50
N GLY A 1022 -21.47 30.40 42.84
CA GLY A 1022 -22.55 29.44 42.75
C GLY A 1022 -23.28 29.61 41.41
N VAL A 1023 -23.08 28.81 40.49
CA VAL A 1023 -23.91 27.87 39.71
C VAL A 1023 -23.05 27.22 38.64
#